data_f711b92167c303756084114ccb791f01
#
_entry.id   f711b92167c303756084114ccb791f01
#
_cell.length_a   1.000
_cell.length_b   1.000
_cell.length_c   1.000
_cell.angle_alpha   90.00
_cell.angle_beta   90.00
_cell.angle_gamma   90.00
#
_symmetry.space_group_name_H-M   'P 1'
#
loop_
_entity.id
_entity.type
_entity.pdbx_description
1 polymer ?
#
loop_
_entity_poly.entity_id
_entity_poly.type
_entity_poly.pdbx_seq_one_letter_code
_entity_poly.pdbx_strand_id
1 'polypeptide(L)'
;MKFYEEAYHTLREIVGVTTRLPAVQRLVEIKSISEQLHFKISTMLLHSGKVTEAVTWFRQHMNAYKRLVGAPDGIFLHWEWMSRQFLVFGELLETSSKITQGVSPIVLGNPSKPLSEWEYYSAYYYQLAAHYLSEKRSALELAISMSETSDQIDNVADSVVPSVYVGQFAQLLEQGDNVDMLPLTDEEYIHYAISEGKRFRDSLEIIALLKKAYESYSSMKIQRMSSFCAFQMSKEYFGEGDISNAKKTFDSIASLYRKEGWVTLLWDVLGYLRECSRKNGTIKDFVEYSLEMAALPISSDTGVRRDTGPAGPVNLLQREIVQNEVFELVRGASGKATNEHPSNLKITGDESLQLEVDLVSPLRLVMLASVAFHEQTIKPGASTLITVSLLSQLPLTVEIDRLEIQFNQSNCNFFITNAQKPQSVKVSNGIQQHRTETEPSLSLESNKWLRLTYDIQSDQSGKLECLSVIAKIGSHLAICCRAESPASLDSLPLWALEDRVQTVPIKDPILVLSGQKSTQVEEPDSQVDLHLGAAGPALVGEVFLVPVTLVSKGHDVYSGELKINLVDVKGGGLFSPRDSEPYALDSHHVQLLGISGPEGEDDSQLDSDKIKKIQQSFGLISVPILKNGASWSCKLEIKWHRPKPIMLYVSLGYTPFSNELNAQTVHVHKNLQIEGHTAILLNHHYLMPFRRDPLLLSKNKQASESDQPESLPLNQKNVLIVSAKNCTELPLRIKSISIEVEDDAERTCSIQHGTKELSNPSLLVPGEEFKKVFSVSSDMNISKLKLGTMCLSWRRDLGVEEQSASTSTLPWVVTKQKLPDVNVELPPMIVSFECPPYAVVGDPFTYNIRISNQTQLLQEIKYSLADAQSFVLSGYHNDTIYVLPKSEHILSYKLVPLVSGMQQLPKLSMTSVRYSAAYQPSNSSNSVFVFPSKPHFKATVSTNSRVESVANE
;
A
#
# COMPACT_ATOMS: atom_id res chain seq x y z
N MET A 1 13.74 -28.21 38.02
CA MET A 1 12.85 -28.82 37.07
C MET A 1 12.55 -30.27 37.45
N LYS A 2 13.50 -31.18 37.57
CA LYS A 2 13.25 -32.60 37.91
C LYS A 2 12.31 -32.82 39.12
N PHE A 3 12.49 -32.12 40.23
CA PHE A 3 11.61 -32.23 41.38
C PHE A 3 10.15 -31.84 41.10
N TYR A 4 9.94 -30.84 40.29
CA TYR A 4 8.58 -30.43 39.91
C TYR A 4 7.93 -31.43 38.95
N GLU A 5 8.71 -32.02 38.05
CA GLU A 5 8.26 -33.08 37.15
C GLU A 5 7.91 -34.35 37.95
N GLU A 6 8.75 -34.77 38.89
CA GLU A 6 8.50 -35.91 39.77
C GLU A 6 7.23 -35.68 40.59
N ALA A 7 7.08 -34.51 41.23
CA ALA A 7 5.89 -34.16 41.98
C ALA A 7 4.63 -34.18 41.12
N TYR A 8 4.71 -33.66 39.87
CA TYR A 8 3.61 -33.69 38.94
C TYR A 8 3.22 -35.12 38.51
N HIS A 9 4.20 -35.98 38.24
CA HIS A 9 3.95 -37.38 37.88
C HIS A 9 3.35 -38.14 39.04
N THR A 10 3.84 -37.96 40.27
CA THR A 10 3.28 -38.56 41.48
C THR A 10 1.82 -38.13 41.68
N LEU A 11 1.52 -36.83 41.53
CA LEU A 11 0.14 -36.34 41.61
C LEU A 11 -0.76 -36.98 40.55
N ARG A 12 -0.28 -37.16 39.32
CA ARG A 12 -1.00 -37.82 38.25
C ARG A 12 -1.28 -39.30 38.51
N GLU A 13 -0.33 -40.02 39.13
CA GLU A 13 -0.52 -41.40 39.53
C GLU A 13 -1.59 -41.54 40.62
N ILE A 14 -1.57 -40.66 41.63
CA ILE A 14 -2.58 -40.62 42.70
C ILE A 14 -3.98 -40.42 42.11
N VAL A 15 -4.14 -39.49 41.15
CA VAL A 15 -5.41 -39.20 40.47
C VAL A 15 -5.89 -40.40 39.63
N GLY A 16 -4.96 -41.15 39.02
CA GLY A 16 -5.27 -42.34 38.20
C GLY A 16 -5.78 -43.55 38.99
N VAL A 17 -5.46 -43.63 40.28
CA VAL A 17 -5.83 -44.78 41.16
C VAL A 17 -7.20 -44.60 41.82
N THR A 18 -7.74 -43.41 41.89
CA THR A 18 -9.05 -43.15 42.49
C THR A 18 -10.20 -43.53 41.55
N THR A 19 -10.84 -44.66 41.81
CA THR A 19 -12.01 -45.19 41.09
C THR A 19 -13.35 -44.49 41.46
N ARG A 20 -13.36 -43.65 42.48
CA ARG A 20 -14.52 -42.85 42.90
C ARG A 20 -14.37 -41.43 42.42
N LEU A 21 -15.46 -40.83 41.94
CA LEU A 21 -15.51 -39.39 41.63
C LEU A 21 -15.04 -38.62 42.90
N PRO A 22 -13.97 -37.85 42.82
CA PRO A 22 -13.50 -37.09 43.96
C PRO A 22 -14.55 -36.03 44.31
N ALA A 23 -14.75 -35.81 45.63
CA ALA A 23 -15.55 -34.69 46.12
C ALA A 23 -15.06 -33.40 45.50
N VAL A 24 -15.95 -32.40 45.31
CA VAL A 24 -15.62 -31.11 44.67
C VAL A 24 -14.37 -30.49 45.29
N GLN A 25 -14.28 -30.54 46.60
CA GLN A 25 -13.12 -30.06 47.38
C GLN A 25 -11.80 -30.69 46.94
N ARG A 26 -11.72 -32.02 46.90
CA ARG A 26 -10.50 -32.76 46.45
C ARG A 26 -10.17 -32.46 44.99
N LEU A 27 -11.18 -32.34 44.16
CA LEU A 27 -10.98 -32.01 42.76
C LEU A 27 -10.33 -30.64 42.57
N VAL A 28 -10.79 -29.63 43.34
CA VAL A 28 -10.21 -28.29 43.31
C VAL A 28 -8.77 -28.28 43.83
N GLU A 29 -8.48 -29.02 44.92
CA GLU A 29 -7.10 -29.17 45.44
C GLU A 29 -6.17 -29.78 44.39
N ILE A 30 -6.57 -30.91 43.80
CA ILE A 30 -5.79 -31.60 42.77
C ILE A 30 -5.51 -30.69 41.61
N LYS A 31 -6.55 -30.00 41.11
CA LYS A 31 -6.42 -29.04 40.02
C LYS A 31 -5.51 -27.88 40.39
N SER A 32 -5.65 -27.34 41.60
CA SER A 32 -4.84 -26.20 42.06
C SER A 32 -3.35 -26.56 42.15
N ILE A 33 -3.03 -27.74 42.74
CA ILE A 33 -1.65 -28.20 42.86
C ILE A 33 -1.07 -28.52 41.48
N SER A 34 -1.85 -29.20 40.60
CA SER A 34 -1.40 -29.56 39.27
C SER A 34 -1.13 -28.30 38.41
N GLU A 35 -1.96 -27.27 38.56
CA GLU A 35 -1.81 -25.98 37.92
C GLU A 35 -0.52 -25.29 38.35
N GLN A 36 -0.26 -25.18 39.64
CA GLN A 36 0.96 -24.56 40.15
C GLN A 36 2.23 -25.27 39.65
N LEU A 37 2.26 -26.61 39.71
CA LEU A 37 3.38 -27.40 39.21
C LEU A 37 3.56 -27.22 37.70
N HIS A 38 2.45 -27.31 36.96
CA HIS A 38 2.45 -27.15 35.51
C HIS A 38 3.00 -25.78 35.10
N PHE A 39 2.51 -24.69 35.68
CA PHE A 39 2.96 -23.34 35.32
C PHE A 39 4.42 -23.09 35.69
N LYS A 40 4.90 -23.66 36.81
CA LYS A 40 6.32 -23.59 37.16
C LYS A 40 7.20 -24.30 36.14
N ILE A 41 6.80 -25.49 35.70
CA ILE A 41 7.54 -26.28 34.69
C ILE A 41 7.50 -25.53 33.33
N SER A 42 6.31 -25.06 32.92
CA SER A 42 6.15 -24.31 31.68
C SER A 42 6.98 -23.03 31.67
N THR A 43 7.00 -22.28 32.77
CA THR A 43 7.82 -21.07 32.91
C THR A 43 9.30 -21.38 32.76
N MET A 44 9.80 -22.44 33.40
CA MET A 44 11.20 -22.85 33.30
C MET A 44 11.59 -23.31 31.90
N LEU A 45 10.72 -24.05 31.21
CA LEU A 45 10.93 -24.47 29.84
C LEU A 45 10.98 -23.24 28.87
N LEU A 46 10.05 -22.30 29.01
CA LEU A 46 10.00 -21.11 28.21
C LEU A 46 11.21 -20.18 28.44
N HIS A 47 11.64 -20.00 29.71
CA HIS A 47 12.86 -19.26 30.02
C HIS A 47 14.12 -19.91 29.46
N SER A 48 14.10 -21.24 29.31
CA SER A 48 15.20 -21.98 28.67
C SER A 48 15.15 -21.96 27.15
N GLY A 49 14.20 -21.26 26.55
CA GLY A 49 14.00 -21.22 25.09
C GLY A 49 13.38 -22.48 24.48
N LYS A 50 12.91 -23.41 25.30
CA LYS A 50 12.38 -24.72 24.88
C LYS A 50 10.87 -24.67 24.64
N VAL A 51 10.45 -23.88 23.67
CA VAL A 51 9.02 -23.62 23.38
C VAL A 51 8.27 -24.89 23.01
N THR A 52 8.86 -25.74 22.17
CA THR A 52 8.25 -27.04 21.75
C THR A 52 8.00 -27.98 22.91
N GLU A 53 8.95 -28.06 23.84
CA GLU A 53 8.80 -28.88 25.06
C GLU A 53 7.68 -28.30 25.95
N ALA A 54 7.62 -26.97 26.10
CA ALA A 54 6.57 -26.32 26.91
C ALA A 54 5.17 -26.55 26.32
N VAL A 55 4.99 -26.39 24.99
CA VAL A 55 3.72 -26.68 24.32
C VAL A 55 3.33 -28.16 24.44
N THR A 56 4.29 -29.07 24.27
CA THR A 56 4.05 -30.50 24.43
C THR A 56 3.65 -30.84 25.87
N TRP A 57 4.30 -30.20 26.85
CA TRP A 57 3.99 -30.36 28.27
C TRP A 57 2.57 -29.84 28.58
N PHE A 58 2.21 -28.67 28.09
CA PHE A 58 0.86 -28.14 28.23
C PHE A 58 -0.21 -29.07 27.64
N ARG A 59 0.02 -29.60 26.45
CA ARG A 59 -0.87 -30.59 25.81
C ARG A 59 -1.03 -31.86 26.67
N GLN A 60 0.05 -32.36 27.24
CA GLN A 60 0.02 -33.52 28.14
C GLN A 60 -0.78 -33.20 29.40
N HIS A 61 -0.58 -32.02 29.99
CA HIS A 61 -1.33 -31.56 31.15
C HIS A 61 -2.83 -31.50 30.85
N MET A 62 -3.22 -30.82 29.75
CA MET A 62 -4.61 -30.72 29.37
C MET A 62 -5.27 -32.10 29.09
N ASN A 63 -4.57 -33.00 28.40
CA ASN A 63 -5.08 -34.35 28.15
C ASN A 63 -5.25 -35.19 29.44
N ALA A 64 -4.41 -34.96 30.44
CA ALA A 64 -4.52 -35.65 31.72
C ALA A 64 -5.74 -35.18 32.54
N TYR A 65 -5.98 -33.87 32.55
CA TYR A 65 -6.99 -33.27 33.44
C TYR A 65 -8.31 -32.91 32.76
N LYS A 66 -8.38 -32.87 31.42
CA LYS A 66 -9.59 -32.54 30.65
C LYS A 66 -10.81 -33.40 30.99
N ARG A 67 -10.59 -34.65 31.41
CA ARG A 67 -11.66 -35.61 31.75
C ARG A 67 -12.07 -35.57 33.23
N LEU A 68 -11.33 -34.84 34.07
CA LEU A 68 -11.67 -34.66 35.47
C LEU A 68 -12.71 -33.55 35.63
N VAL A 69 -13.95 -33.85 35.28
CA VAL A 69 -15.02 -32.86 35.21
C VAL A 69 -15.62 -32.53 36.56
N GLY A 70 -15.78 -33.53 37.41
CA GLY A 70 -16.44 -33.42 38.74
C GLY A 70 -17.94 -33.71 38.69
N ALA A 71 -18.68 -33.19 39.68
CA ALA A 71 -20.13 -33.36 39.76
C ALA A 71 -20.84 -32.58 38.62
N PRO A 72 -21.98 -33.06 38.10
CA PRO A 72 -22.74 -32.40 37.03
C PRO A 72 -23.12 -30.98 37.39
N ASP A 73 -23.51 -30.71 38.63
CA ASP A 73 -23.98 -29.40 39.09
C ASP A 73 -22.82 -28.38 39.19
N GLY A 74 -21.58 -28.85 39.29
CA GLY A 74 -20.37 -28.04 39.34
C GLY A 74 -19.56 -27.97 38.03
N ILE A 75 -20.11 -28.39 36.91
CA ILE A 75 -19.40 -28.48 35.61
C ILE A 75 -18.86 -27.13 35.15
N PHE A 76 -19.51 -26.01 35.47
CA PHE A 76 -19.07 -24.64 35.12
C PHE A 76 -17.72 -24.30 35.77
N LEU A 77 -17.40 -24.85 36.97
CA LEU A 77 -16.10 -24.71 37.63
C LEU A 77 -14.96 -25.39 36.83
N HIS A 78 -15.30 -26.50 36.16
CA HIS A 78 -14.33 -27.16 35.28
C HIS A 78 -13.99 -26.29 34.06
N TRP A 79 -14.99 -25.70 33.42
CA TRP A 79 -14.81 -24.82 32.28
C TRP A 79 -14.05 -23.57 32.65
N GLU A 80 -14.32 -22.97 33.81
CA GLU A 80 -13.56 -21.85 34.36
C GLU A 80 -12.08 -22.19 34.55
N TRP A 81 -11.82 -23.34 35.17
CA TRP A 81 -10.45 -23.82 35.32
C TRP A 81 -9.76 -24.04 33.97
N MET A 82 -10.46 -24.64 33.02
CA MET A 82 -9.95 -24.82 31.66
C MET A 82 -9.59 -23.48 31.02
N SER A 83 -10.47 -22.51 31.05
CA SER A 83 -10.22 -21.17 30.52
C SER A 83 -8.95 -20.55 31.13
N ARG A 84 -8.81 -20.64 32.44
CA ARG A 84 -7.64 -20.10 33.14
C ARG A 84 -6.34 -20.77 32.71
N GLN A 85 -6.34 -22.11 32.48
CA GLN A 85 -5.15 -22.82 32.01
C GLN A 85 -4.68 -22.27 30.66
N PHE A 86 -5.60 -22.11 29.71
CA PHE A 86 -5.29 -21.56 28.39
C PHE A 86 -4.85 -20.10 28.46
N LEU A 87 -5.50 -19.29 29.27
CA LEU A 87 -5.15 -17.88 29.46
C LEU A 87 -3.72 -17.71 29.96
N VAL A 88 -3.42 -18.35 31.10
CA VAL A 88 -2.10 -18.20 31.76
C VAL A 88 -0.98 -18.74 30.86
N PHE A 89 -1.20 -19.88 30.22
CA PHE A 89 -0.19 -20.41 29.28
C PHE A 89 0.01 -19.48 28.06
N GLY A 90 -1.05 -18.90 27.54
CA GLY A 90 -0.98 -17.91 26.47
C GLY A 90 -0.18 -16.65 26.85
N GLU A 91 -0.36 -16.17 28.09
CA GLU A 91 0.40 -15.03 28.63
C GLU A 91 1.88 -15.36 28.87
N LEU A 92 2.17 -16.58 29.35
CA LEU A 92 3.55 -17.06 29.49
C LEU A 92 4.25 -17.15 28.13
N LEU A 93 3.56 -17.67 27.12
CA LEU A 93 4.08 -17.79 25.77
C LEU A 93 4.31 -16.41 25.14
N GLU A 94 3.39 -15.46 25.32
CA GLU A 94 3.53 -14.09 24.84
C GLU A 94 4.71 -13.37 25.51
N THR A 95 4.87 -13.54 26.82
CA THR A 95 5.97 -12.94 27.56
C THR A 95 7.32 -13.50 27.11
N SER A 96 7.38 -14.82 26.92
CA SER A 96 8.57 -15.50 26.39
C SER A 96 8.93 -15.02 24.98
N SER A 97 7.95 -14.82 24.10
CA SER A 97 8.17 -14.36 22.73
C SER A 97 8.73 -12.94 22.68
N LYS A 98 8.36 -12.08 23.63
CA LYS A 98 8.91 -10.72 23.76
C LYS A 98 10.38 -10.71 24.19
N ILE A 99 10.78 -11.68 25.00
CA ILE A 99 12.17 -11.83 25.47
C ILE A 99 13.07 -12.39 24.37
N THR A 100 12.57 -13.28 23.53
CA THR A 100 13.31 -13.99 22.48
C THR A 100 13.16 -13.33 21.09
N GLN A 101 12.92 -12.04 21.01
CA GLN A 101 12.82 -11.33 19.73
C GLN A 101 14.05 -11.60 18.83
N GLY A 102 13.88 -12.45 17.83
CA GLY A 102 14.87 -12.73 16.78
C GLY A 102 15.11 -14.20 16.41
N VAL A 103 14.56 -15.14 17.14
CA VAL A 103 14.68 -16.56 16.78
C VAL A 103 13.34 -17.05 16.24
N SER A 104 13.27 -17.18 14.92
CA SER A 104 12.18 -17.98 14.31
C SER A 104 12.20 -19.36 14.94
N PRO A 105 11.07 -19.90 15.40
CA PRO A 105 11.03 -21.26 15.88
C PRO A 105 11.39 -22.21 14.74
N ILE A 106 12.63 -22.65 14.71
CA ILE A 106 13.04 -23.74 13.82
C ILE A 106 12.37 -24.98 14.40
N VAL A 107 11.31 -25.42 13.74
CA VAL A 107 10.57 -26.63 14.07
C VAL A 107 11.47 -27.83 13.75
N LEU A 108 12.35 -28.18 14.67
CA LEU A 108 13.00 -29.49 14.73
C LEU A 108 12.04 -30.44 15.46
N GLY A 109 10.95 -30.80 14.78
CA GLY A 109 9.93 -31.71 15.31
C GLY A 109 10.38 -33.14 15.21
N ASN A 110 10.23 -33.84 16.32
CA ASN A 110 10.25 -35.31 16.39
C ASN A 110 9.10 -35.84 15.49
N PRO A 111 9.34 -36.77 14.55
CA PRO A 111 8.36 -37.13 13.50
C PRO A 111 7.14 -37.95 14.00
N SER A 112 7.03 -38.24 15.28
CA SER A 112 5.96 -39.13 15.77
C SER A 112 4.58 -38.48 15.98
N LYS A 113 4.47 -37.17 16.18
CA LYS A 113 3.21 -36.39 16.14
C LYS A 113 3.54 -34.91 15.95
N PRO A 114 3.42 -34.37 14.77
CA PRO A 114 3.67 -32.95 14.56
C PRO A 114 2.65 -32.12 15.36
N LEU A 115 3.16 -31.15 16.12
CA LEU A 115 2.34 -30.10 16.73
C LEU A 115 1.75 -29.26 15.61
N SER A 116 0.50 -28.84 15.78
CA SER A 116 -0.10 -27.87 14.86
C SER A 116 0.66 -26.55 14.94
N GLU A 117 0.88 -25.86 13.81
CA GLU A 117 1.56 -24.55 13.80
C GLU A 117 0.86 -23.53 14.72
N TRP A 118 -0.43 -23.66 14.91
CA TRP A 118 -1.24 -22.77 15.74
C TRP A 118 -0.87 -22.81 17.23
N GLU A 119 -0.42 -23.97 17.71
CA GLU A 119 -0.06 -24.19 19.12
C GLU A 119 1.18 -23.42 19.58
N TYR A 120 1.91 -22.81 18.66
CA TYR A 120 3.05 -21.94 18.98
C TYR A 120 2.68 -20.46 19.16
N TYR A 121 1.43 -20.10 18.91
CA TYR A 121 0.96 -18.71 18.98
C TYR A 121 0.09 -18.48 20.21
N SER A 122 0.35 -17.42 20.95
CA SER A 122 -0.46 -17.00 22.11
C SER A 122 -1.93 -16.76 21.75
N ALA A 123 -2.19 -16.28 20.53
CA ALA A 123 -3.53 -16.06 20.02
C ALA A 123 -4.44 -17.30 20.08
N TYR A 124 -3.88 -18.48 19.79
CA TYR A 124 -4.61 -19.74 19.86
C TYR A 124 -5.11 -20.04 21.27
N TYR A 125 -4.27 -19.75 22.26
CA TYR A 125 -4.62 -19.99 23.67
C TYR A 125 -5.64 -18.99 24.20
N TYR A 126 -5.52 -17.72 23.82
CA TYR A 126 -6.52 -16.70 24.15
C TYR A 126 -7.89 -17.02 23.54
N GLN A 127 -7.92 -17.47 22.30
CA GLN A 127 -9.16 -17.90 21.64
C GLN A 127 -9.82 -19.08 22.36
N LEU A 128 -9.02 -20.09 22.75
CA LEU A 128 -9.55 -21.24 23.49
C LEU A 128 -9.97 -20.86 24.91
N ALA A 129 -9.24 -19.98 25.57
CA ALA A 129 -9.65 -19.45 26.87
C ALA A 129 -11.01 -18.79 26.82
N ALA A 130 -11.25 -17.95 25.81
CA ALA A 130 -12.56 -17.32 25.57
C ALA A 130 -13.66 -18.37 25.29
N HIS A 131 -13.35 -19.40 24.49
CA HIS A 131 -14.30 -20.48 24.22
C HIS A 131 -14.72 -21.22 25.50
N TYR A 132 -13.75 -21.61 26.35
CA TYR A 132 -14.07 -22.29 27.59
C TYR A 132 -14.80 -21.39 28.61
N LEU A 133 -14.58 -20.08 28.56
CA LEU A 133 -15.34 -19.14 29.37
C LEU A 133 -16.79 -19.02 28.88
N SER A 134 -17.03 -19.11 27.57
CA SER A 134 -18.39 -19.21 27.01
C SER A 134 -19.08 -20.52 27.43
N GLU A 135 -18.36 -21.63 27.44
CA GLU A 135 -18.89 -22.92 27.95
C GLU A 135 -19.22 -22.85 29.46
N LYS A 136 -18.37 -22.16 30.26
CA LYS A 136 -18.64 -21.87 31.67
C LYS A 136 -19.97 -21.14 31.82
N ARG A 137 -20.19 -20.05 31.04
CA ARG A 137 -21.40 -19.26 31.09
C ARG A 137 -22.63 -20.12 30.79
N SER A 138 -22.59 -20.90 29.70
CA SER A 138 -23.71 -21.77 29.33
C SER A 138 -24.00 -22.84 30.40
N ALA A 139 -22.98 -23.40 30.98
CA ALA A 139 -23.14 -24.38 32.07
C ALA A 139 -23.65 -23.74 33.36
N LEU A 140 -23.23 -22.51 33.66
CA LEU A 140 -23.71 -21.75 34.85
C LEU A 140 -25.20 -21.36 34.65
N GLU A 141 -25.60 -20.89 33.48
CA GLU A 141 -27.00 -20.60 33.15
C GLU A 141 -27.91 -21.86 33.35
N LEU A 142 -27.41 -23.02 32.91
CA LEU A 142 -28.09 -24.29 33.10
C LEU A 142 -28.19 -24.62 34.59
N ALA A 143 -27.10 -24.48 35.38
CA ALA A 143 -27.10 -24.73 36.80
C ALA A 143 -28.05 -23.77 37.56
N ILE A 144 -28.11 -22.50 37.17
CA ILE A 144 -29.06 -21.51 37.69
C ILE A 144 -30.49 -21.93 37.41
N SER A 145 -30.83 -22.33 36.18
CA SER A 145 -32.16 -22.75 35.80
C SER A 145 -32.62 -24.00 36.54
N MET A 146 -31.69 -24.92 36.83
CA MET A 146 -31.97 -26.10 37.65
C MET A 146 -32.19 -25.79 39.14
N SER A 147 -31.43 -24.81 39.68
CA SER A 147 -31.57 -24.37 41.06
C SER A 147 -32.86 -23.60 41.31
N GLU A 148 -33.39 -22.86 40.35
CA GLU A 148 -34.65 -22.13 40.44
C GLU A 148 -35.90 -23.02 40.38
N THR A 149 -35.77 -24.24 39.79
CA THR A 149 -36.84 -25.23 39.78
C THR A 149 -37.01 -25.98 41.07
N SER A 150 -36.05 -25.90 42.00
CA SER A 150 -36.17 -26.49 43.31
C SER A 150 -36.66 -25.47 44.37
N ASP A 151 -37.91 -25.04 44.22
CA ASP A 151 -38.61 -24.13 45.13
C ASP A 151 -38.73 -24.66 46.55
N GLN A 152 -37.66 -24.68 47.30
CA GLN A 152 -37.68 -24.69 48.76
C GLN A 152 -36.33 -24.25 49.31
N ILE A 153 -36.08 -23.00 49.39
CA ILE A 153 -35.22 -22.33 50.39
C ILE A 153 -35.09 -20.84 50.01
N ASP A 154 -36.21 -20.13 50.04
CA ASP A 154 -36.16 -18.71 50.25
C ASP A 154 -35.88 -18.48 51.72
N ASN A 155 -34.76 -17.81 52.08
CA ASN A 155 -34.48 -17.06 53.29
C ASN A 155 -33.13 -17.31 53.98
N VAL A 156 -32.08 -17.69 53.32
CA VAL A 156 -30.72 -17.70 53.91
C VAL A 156 -29.66 -16.88 53.12
N ALA A 157 -30.09 -16.04 52.22
CA ALA A 157 -29.13 -15.52 51.23
C ALA A 157 -28.35 -14.25 51.60
N ASP A 158 -28.64 -13.57 52.71
CA ASP A 158 -28.04 -12.22 52.94
C ASP A 158 -27.08 -12.03 54.10
N SER A 159 -26.71 -13.07 54.84
CA SER A 159 -25.88 -12.88 56.07
C SER A 159 -24.80 -13.93 56.33
N VAL A 160 -24.54 -14.88 55.45
CA VAL A 160 -23.51 -15.87 55.69
C VAL A 160 -22.21 -15.45 55.00
N VAL A 161 -21.27 -14.90 55.79
CA VAL A 161 -19.88 -14.85 55.39
C VAL A 161 -19.46 -16.30 55.08
N PRO A 162 -19.01 -16.60 53.83
CA PRO A 162 -18.67 -17.98 53.49
C PRO A 162 -17.60 -18.49 54.43
N SER A 163 -17.86 -19.63 55.07
CA SER A 163 -16.84 -20.39 55.75
C SER A 163 -15.72 -20.72 54.79
N VAL A 164 -14.53 -20.76 55.32
CA VAL A 164 -13.29 -20.85 54.53
C VAL A 164 -13.21 -22.14 53.73
N TYR A 165 -12.99 -21.98 52.43
CA TYR A 165 -12.74 -23.11 51.54
C TYR A 165 -11.28 -23.58 51.66
N VAL A 166 -11.02 -24.84 51.31
CA VAL A 166 -9.69 -25.46 51.42
C VAL A 166 -8.61 -24.65 50.69
N GLY A 167 -7.45 -24.49 51.32
CA GLY A 167 -6.38 -23.58 50.88
C GLY A 167 -6.37 -22.25 51.62
N GLN A 168 -7.51 -21.62 51.84
CA GLN A 168 -7.67 -20.49 52.73
C GLN A 168 -7.63 -20.92 54.19
N PHE A 169 -8.09 -22.16 54.49
CA PHE A 169 -8.01 -22.73 55.83
C PHE A 169 -6.55 -22.95 56.30
N ALA A 170 -5.66 -23.37 55.39
CA ALA A 170 -4.24 -23.49 55.71
C ALA A 170 -3.59 -22.15 56.04
N GLN A 171 -3.93 -21.07 55.30
CA GLN A 171 -3.45 -19.73 55.58
C GLN A 171 -3.97 -19.17 56.91
N LEU A 172 -5.23 -19.46 57.24
CA LEU A 172 -5.80 -19.05 58.53
C LEU A 172 -5.23 -19.81 59.71
N LEU A 173 -4.91 -21.10 59.57
CA LEU A 173 -4.18 -21.88 60.56
C LEU A 173 -2.77 -21.35 60.82
N GLU A 174 -2.08 -20.88 59.81
CA GLU A 174 -0.77 -20.23 59.94
C GLU A 174 -0.85 -18.86 60.63
N GLN A 175 -1.98 -18.16 60.53
CA GLN A 175 -2.21 -16.86 61.17
C GLN A 175 -2.67 -16.94 62.64
N GLY A 176 -2.93 -18.14 63.17
CA GLY A 176 -3.15 -18.39 64.59
C GLY A 176 -4.50 -17.93 65.15
N ASP A 177 -5.45 -17.62 64.30
CA ASP A 177 -6.84 -17.32 64.75
C ASP A 177 -7.59 -18.64 64.92
N ASN A 178 -7.90 -18.95 66.19
CA ASN A 178 -8.75 -20.07 66.59
C ASN A 178 -10.23 -19.74 66.27
N VAL A 179 -10.57 -19.81 65.03
CA VAL A 179 -11.97 -19.75 64.61
C VAL A 179 -12.37 -21.17 64.19
N ASP A 180 -13.33 -21.76 64.96
CA ASP A 180 -13.98 -23.02 64.60
C ASP A 180 -14.79 -22.87 63.29
N MET A 181 -14.11 -22.70 62.18
CA MET A 181 -14.76 -22.68 60.89
C MET A 181 -14.83 -24.09 60.31
N LEU A 182 -16.02 -24.64 60.24
CA LEU A 182 -16.27 -25.86 59.50
C LEU A 182 -16.04 -25.67 58.02
N PRO A 183 -15.37 -26.57 57.30
CA PRO A 183 -15.26 -26.49 55.86
C PRO A 183 -16.65 -26.61 55.21
N LEU A 184 -16.88 -25.85 54.16
CA LEU A 184 -18.12 -25.95 53.36
C LEU A 184 -18.30 -27.38 52.84
N THR A 185 -19.53 -27.84 52.81
CA THR A 185 -19.92 -29.03 52.08
C THR A 185 -19.85 -28.77 50.56
N ASP A 186 -19.76 -29.84 49.75
CA ASP A 186 -19.72 -29.70 48.31
C ASP A 186 -20.93 -28.96 47.73
N GLU A 187 -22.11 -29.19 48.30
CA GLU A 187 -23.35 -28.50 47.93
C GLU A 187 -23.32 -27.01 48.26
N GLU A 188 -22.90 -26.64 49.47
CA GLU A 188 -22.77 -25.26 49.88
C GLU A 188 -21.72 -24.51 49.02
N TYR A 189 -20.63 -25.18 48.65
CA TYR A 189 -19.63 -24.61 47.77
C TYR A 189 -20.15 -24.34 46.37
N ILE A 190 -20.90 -25.30 45.81
CA ILE A 190 -21.53 -25.11 44.49
C ILE A 190 -22.53 -23.96 44.53
N HIS A 191 -23.36 -23.86 45.57
CA HIS A 191 -24.27 -22.76 45.76
C HIS A 191 -23.57 -21.41 45.89
N TYR A 192 -22.48 -21.36 46.64
CA TYR A 192 -21.66 -20.15 46.73
C TYR A 192 -21.06 -19.78 45.37
N ALA A 193 -20.49 -20.76 44.68
CA ALA A 193 -19.90 -20.54 43.35
C ALA A 193 -20.94 -20.06 42.29
N ILE A 194 -22.20 -20.56 42.35
CA ILE A 194 -23.30 -20.08 41.53
C ILE A 194 -23.64 -18.63 41.89
N SER A 195 -23.70 -18.28 43.18
CA SER A 195 -24.01 -16.91 43.59
C SER A 195 -22.91 -15.90 43.20
N GLU A 196 -21.65 -16.31 43.29
CA GLU A 196 -20.51 -15.52 42.80
C GLU A 196 -20.54 -15.41 41.27
N GLY A 197 -20.82 -16.50 40.55
CA GLY A 197 -20.93 -16.51 39.10
C GLY A 197 -22.00 -15.55 38.59
N LYS A 198 -23.14 -15.39 39.32
CA LYS A 198 -24.18 -14.42 38.99
C LYS A 198 -23.70 -12.96 39.05
N ARG A 199 -22.66 -12.64 39.83
CA ARG A 199 -22.12 -11.29 40.02
C ARG A 199 -21.14 -10.89 38.93
N PHE A 200 -20.50 -11.85 38.25
CA PHE A 200 -19.50 -11.60 37.22
C PHE A 200 -20.12 -11.54 35.82
N ARG A 201 -19.70 -10.55 35.05
CA ARG A 201 -20.06 -10.44 33.64
C ARG A 201 -18.99 -11.11 32.79
N ASP A 202 -19.11 -12.39 32.54
CA ASP A 202 -18.15 -13.18 31.74
C ASP A 202 -17.97 -12.63 30.32
N SER A 203 -19.00 -11.95 29.77
CA SER A 203 -18.95 -11.38 28.42
C SER A 203 -17.83 -10.33 28.25
N LEU A 204 -17.57 -9.50 29.25
CA LEU A 204 -16.49 -8.51 29.21
C LEU A 204 -15.12 -9.16 29.15
N GLU A 205 -14.93 -10.25 29.91
CA GLU A 205 -13.70 -11.01 29.91
C GLU A 205 -13.52 -11.79 28.61
N ILE A 206 -14.59 -12.40 28.09
CA ILE A 206 -14.61 -13.06 26.78
C ILE A 206 -14.19 -12.07 25.70
N ILE A 207 -14.77 -10.86 25.68
CA ILE A 207 -14.43 -9.81 24.73
C ILE A 207 -12.95 -9.41 24.85
N ALA A 208 -12.43 -9.26 26.07
CA ALA A 208 -11.03 -8.91 26.30
C ALA A 208 -10.08 -10.00 25.79
N LEU A 209 -10.39 -11.27 26.02
CA LEU A 209 -9.62 -12.41 25.53
C LEU A 209 -9.65 -12.53 24.00
N LEU A 210 -10.84 -12.40 23.41
CA LEU A 210 -11.00 -12.41 21.95
C LEU A 210 -10.30 -11.24 21.29
N LYS A 211 -10.28 -10.06 21.94
CA LYS A 211 -9.55 -8.89 21.46
C LYS A 211 -8.04 -9.12 21.45
N LYS A 212 -7.47 -9.70 22.52
CA LYS A 212 -6.06 -10.10 22.55
C LYS A 212 -5.72 -11.09 21.43
N ALA A 213 -6.59 -12.10 21.22
CA ALA A 213 -6.42 -13.06 20.12
C ALA A 213 -6.50 -12.38 18.76
N TYR A 214 -7.48 -11.51 18.56
CA TYR A 214 -7.66 -10.73 17.32
C TYR A 214 -6.43 -9.88 17.01
N GLU A 215 -5.92 -9.11 17.97
CA GLU A 215 -4.74 -8.25 17.80
C GLU A 215 -3.50 -9.07 17.45
N SER A 216 -3.31 -10.21 18.12
CA SER A 216 -2.20 -11.13 17.85
C SER A 216 -2.30 -11.77 16.46
N TYR A 217 -3.46 -12.29 16.05
CA TYR A 217 -3.65 -12.82 14.69
C TYR A 217 -3.52 -11.74 13.60
N SER A 218 -3.99 -10.52 13.88
CA SER A 218 -3.87 -9.38 12.96
C SER A 218 -2.42 -8.97 12.76
N SER A 219 -1.61 -8.95 13.82
CA SER A 219 -0.17 -8.65 13.75
C SER A 219 0.59 -9.68 12.89
N MET A 220 0.15 -10.93 12.92
CA MET A 220 0.68 -12.03 12.10
C MET A 220 0.10 -12.07 10.67
N LYS A 221 -0.82 -11.15 10.32
CA LYS A 221 -1.53 -11.09 9.03
C LYS A 221 -2.38 -12.33 8.70
N ILE A 222 -2.85 -13.03 9.73
CA ILE A 222 -3.72 -14.20 9.59
C ILE A 222 -5.19 -13.73 9.60
N GLN A 223 -5.65 -13.19 8.48
CA GLN A 223 -6.93 -12.52 8.38
C GLN A 223 -8.14 -13.41 8.73
N ARG A 224 -8.11 -14.70 8.37
CA ARG A 224 -9.21 -15.62 8.62
C ARG A 224 -9.44 -15.88 10.10
N MET A 225 -8.36 -16.10 10.85
CA MET A 225 -8.45 -16.34 12.29
C MET A 225 -8.80 -15.07 13.05
N SER A 226 -8.25 -13.92 12.64
CA SER A 226 -8.64 -12.64 13.22
C SER A 226 -10.12 -12.36 12.98
N SER A 227 -10.65 -12.64 11.79
CA SER A 227 -12.09 -12.48 11.50
C SER A 227 -12.97 -13.43 12.29
N PHE A 228 -12.51 -14.65 12.54
CA PHE A 228 -13.23 -15.59 13.41
C PHE A 228 -13.30 -15.04 14.84
N CYS A 229 -12.20 -14.57 15.41
CA CYS A 229 -12.20 -13.95 16.75
C CYS A 229 -13.07 -12.69 16.78
N ALA A 230 -13.03 -11.87 15.73
CA ALA A 230 -13.87 -10.69 15.59
C ALA A 230 -15.36 -11.07 15.55
N PHE A 231 -15.74 -12.14 14.83
CA PHE A 231 -17.10 -12.63 14.78
C PHE A 231 -17.62 -13.06 16.15
N GLN A 232 -16.84 -13.83 16.90
CA GLN A 232 -17.20 -14.24 18.26
C GLN A 232 -17.32 -13.02 19.19
N MET A 233 -16.38 -12.09 19.11
CA MET A 233 -16.42 -10.83 19.88
C MET A 233 -17.67 -10.00 19.55
N SER A 234 -18.05 -9.94 18.28
CA SER A 234 -19.24 -9.21 17.83
C SER A 234 -20.53 -9.84 18.36
N LYS A 235 -20.58 -11.17 18.47
CA LYS A 235 -21.71 -11.90 19.11
C LYS A 235 -21.84 -11.52 20.58
N GLU A 236 -20.72 -11.40 21.28
CA GLU A 236 -20.73 -10.96 22.69
C GLU A 236 -21.20 -9.51 22.84
N TYR A 237 -20.69 -8.58 22.00
CA TYR A 237 -21.19 -7.20 21.97
C TYR A 237 -22.70 -7.11 21.69
N PHE A 238 -23.18 -7.95 20.76
CA PHE A 238 -24.61 -8.01 20.44
C PHE A 238 -25.44 -8.54 21.61
N GLY A 239 -24.95 -9.55 22.32
CA GLY A 239 -25.59 -10.11 23.51
C GLY A 239 -25.64 -9.11 24.67
N GLU A 240 -24.59 -8.33 24.90
CA GLU A 240 -24.51 -7.28 25.92
C GLU A 240 -25.32 -6.01 25.57
N GLY A 241 -25.86 -5.94 24.33
CA GLY A 241 -26.63 -4.78 23.89
C GLY A 241 -25.77 -3.62 23.36
N ASP A 242 -24.45 -3.77 23.24
CA ASP A 242 -23.59 -2.80 22.56
C ASP A 242 -23.67 -2.96 21.04
N ILE A 243 -24.82 -2.55 20.51
CA ILE A 243 -25.16 -2.70 19.09
C ILE A 243 -24.23 -1.90 18.19
N SER A 244 -23.68 -0.78 18.67
CA SER A 244 -22.80 0.08 17.87
C SER A 244 -21.47 -0.62 17.55
N ASN A 245 -20.81 -1.19 18.54
CA ASN A 245 -19.54 -1.91 18.35
C ASN A 245 -19.77 -3.25 17.65
N ALA A 246 -20.88 -3.94 17.95
CA ALA A 246 -21.28 -5.14 17.24
C ALA A 246 -21.43 -4.88 15.73
N LYS A 247 -22.20 -3.86 15.33
CA LYS A 247 -22.42 -3.50 13.93
C LYS A 247 -21.12 -3.20 13.21
N LYS A 248 -20.26 -2.31 13.75
CA LYS A 248 -18.97 -1.95 13.13
C LYS A 248 -18.09 -3.16 12.87
N THR A 249 -18.01 -4.07 13.83
CA THR A 249 -17.17 -5.27 13.71
C THR A 249 -17.76 -6.25 12.70
N PHE A 250 -19.09 -6.48 12.73
CA PHE A 250 -19.76 -7.31 11.75
C PHE A 250 -19.63 -6.76 10.31
N ASP A 251 -19.70 -5.44 10.10
CA ASP A 251 -19.49 -4.83 8.78
C ASP A 251 -18.10 -5.11 8.23
N SER A 252 -17.08 -5.01 9.09
CA SER A 252 -15.70 -5.33 8.72
C SER A 252 -15.55 -6.80 8.30
N ILE A 253 -16.18 -7.72 9.04
CA ILE A 253 -16.16 -9.16 8.75
C ILE A 253 -16.93 -9.46 7.46
N ALA A 254 -18.10 -8.85 7.28
CA ALA A 254 -18.89 -9.00 6.06
C ALA A 254 -18.11 -8.59 4.82
N SER A 255 -17.34 -7.51 4.90
CA SER A 255 -16.49 -7.05 3.81
C SER A 255 -15.45 -8.10 3.40
N LEU A 256 -14.84 -8.78 4.38
CA LEU A 256 -13.89 -9.86 4.10
C LEU A 256 -14.58 -11.07 3.50
N TYR A 257 -15.72 -11.49 4.07
CA TYR A 257 -16.45 -12.67 3.59
C TYR A 257 -17.02 -12.49 2.18
N ARG A 258 -17.43 -11.26 1.83
CA ARG A 258 -17.80 -10.90 0.45
C ARG A 258 -16.61 -11.04 -0.50
N LYS A 259 -15.45 -10.54 -0.08
CA LYS A 259 -14.22 -10.62 -0.89
C LYS A 259 -13.75 -12.04 -1.12
N GLU A 260 -13.87 -12.90 -0.10
CA GLU A 260 -13.44 -14.30 -0.18
C GLU A 260 -14.54 -15.25 -0.70
N GLY A 261 -15.78 -14.76 -0.89
CA GLY A 261 -16.89 -15.55 -1.38
C GLY A 261 -17.45 -16.59 -0.40
N TRP A 262 -17.36 -16.33 0.91
CA TRP A 262 -17.81 -17.25 1.95
C TRP A 262 -19.29 -17.03 2.29
N VAL A 263 -20.15 -17.48 1.41
CA VAL A 263 -21.59 -17.15 1.41
C VAL A 263 -22.33 -17.61 2.66
N THR A 264 -22.05 -18.81 3.16
CA THR A 264 -22.70 -19.34 4.37
C THR A 264 -22.32 -18.58 5.65
N LEU A 265 -21.05 -18.17 5.77
CA LEU A 265 -20.60 -17.34 6.88
C LEU A 265 -21.12 -15.90 6.74
N LEU A 266 -21.19 -15.41 5.51
CA LEU A 266 -21.78 -14.10 5.22
C LEU A 266 -23.27 -14.05 5.60
N TRP A 267 -24.03 -15.12 5.35
CA TRP A 267 -25.40 -15.25 5.76
C TRP A 267 -25.59 -15.03 7.27
N ASP A 268 -24.77 -15.69 8.09
CA ASP A 268 -24.82 -15.55 9.55
C ASP A 268 -24.53 -14.10 9.98
N VAL A 269 -23.48 -13.50 9.39
CA VAL A 269 -23.08 -12.10 9.69
C VAL A 269 -24.17 -11.10 9.28
N LEU A 270 -24.76 -11.29 8.09
CA LEU A 270 -25.84 -10.43 7.60
C LEU A 270 -27.08 -10.54 8.50
N GLY A 271 -27.37 -11.73 9.05
CA GLY A 271 -28.45 -11.91 10.03
C GLY A 271 -28.24 -11.06 11.28
N TYR A 272 -27.03 -11.01 11.81
CA TYR A 272 -26.68 -10.14 12.94
C TYR A 272 -26.74 -8.66 12.57
N LEU A 273 -26.21 -8.27 11.42
CA LEU A 273 -26.26 -6.88 10.92
C LEU A 273 -27.69 -6.38 10.73
N ARG A 274 -28.56 -7.24 10.21
CA ARG A 274 -29.99 -6.98 10.08
C ARG A 274 -30.65 -6.71 11.43
N GLU A 275 -30.36 -7.55 12.44
CA GLU A 275 -30.91 -7.37 13.79
C GLU A 275 -30.29 -6.14 14.50
N CYS A 276 -29.00 -5.84 14.30
CA CYS A 276 -28.41 -4.59 14.77
C CYS A 276 -29.14 -3.39 14.18
N SER A 277 -29.40 -3.41 12.88
CA SER A 277 -30.12 -2.32 12.21
C SER A 277 -31.56 -2.19 12.69
N ARG A 278 -32.23 -3.32 12.98
CA ARG A 278 -33.58 -3.33 13.57
C ARG A 278 -33.59 -2.68 14.96
N LYS A 279 -32.62 -3.04 15.82
CA LYS A 279 -32.49 -2.47 17.17
C LYS A 279 -32.10 -0.98 17.14
N ASN A 280 -31.30 -0.55 16.17
CA ASN A 280 -30.90 0.85 16.00
C ASN A 280 -31.94 1.71 15.25
N GLY A 281 -32.97 1.10 14.67
CA GLY A 281 -33.99 1.81 13.90
C GLY A 281 -33.51 2.33 12.55
N THR A 282 -32.36 1.84 12.01
CA THR A 282 -31.83 2.25 10.71
C THR A 282 -32.46 1.45 9.58
N ILE A 283 -33.51 2.02 8.98
CA ILE A 283 -34.32 1.35 7.96
C ILE A 283 -33.49 1.04 6.69
N LYS A 284 -32.69 1.98 6.23
CA LYS A 284 -31.88 1.82 5.04
C LYS A 284 -30.95 0.60 5.16
N ASP A 285 -30.19 0.53 6.23
CA ASP A 285 -29.26 -0.57 6.47
C ASP A 285 -30.00 -1.91 6.61
N PHE A 286 -31.15 -1.90 7.31
CA PHE A 286 -32.00 -3.10 7.45
C PHE A 286 -32.46 -3.64 6.09
N VAL A 287 -32.89 -2.75 5.20
CA VAL A 287 -33.32 -3.12 3.85
C VAL A 287 -32.14 -3.62 3.02
N GLU A 288 -30.99 -2.92 3.05
CA GLU A 288 -29.79 -3.32 2.33
C GLU A 288 -29.30 -4.72 2.73
N TYR A 289 -29.09 -4.97 4.03
CA TYR A 289 -28.64 -6.28 4.49
C TYR A 289 -29.67 -7.39 4.24
N SER A 290 -30.96 -7.10 4.37
CA SER A 290 -32.02 -8.07 4.12
C SER A 290 -32.10 -8.45 2.64
N LEU A 291 -32.04 -7.47 1.73
CA LEU A 291 -32.05 -7.73 0.29
C LEU A 291 -30.78 -8.47 -0.15
N GLU A 292 -29.60 -8.07 0.36
CA GLU A 292 -28.36 -8.80 0.09
C GLU A 292 -28.49 -10.25 0.54
N MET A 293 -28.97 -10.48 1.77
CA MET A 293 -29.18 -11.81 2.34
C MET A 293 -30.13 -12.65 1.48
N ALA A 294 -31.27 -12.09 1.06
CA ALA A 294 -32.24 -12.77 0.19
C ALA A 294 -31.65 -13.13 -1.19
N ALA A 295 -30.76 -12.30 -1.73
CA ALA A 295 -30.15 -12.50 -3.05
C ALA A 295 -28.93 -13.43 -3.05
N LEU A 296 -28.43 -13.86 -1.89
CA LEU A 296 -27.24 -14.72 -1.84
C LEU A 296 -27.49 -16.06 -2.59
N PRO A 297 -26.56 -16.49 -3.46
CA PRO A 297 -26.67 -17.73 -4.22
C PRO A 297 -26.31 -18.94 -3.34
N ILE A 298 -27.27 -19.39 -2.51
CA ILE A 298 -27.05 -20.50 -1.59
C ILE A 298 -27.75 -21.73 -2.17
N SER A 299 -26.99 -22.82 -2.31
CA SER A 299 -27.58 -24.12 -2.71
C SER A 299 -28.31 -24.75 -1.54
N SER A 300 -29.44 -25.37 -1.84
CA SER A 300 -30.54 -25.69 -0.95
C SER A 300 -30.31 -26.80 0.08
N ASP A 301 -29.13 -27.40 0.22
CA ASP A 301 -28.95 -28.60 1.04
C ASP A 301 -27.72 -28.57 1.96
N THR A 302 -27.40 -27.42 2.57
CA THR A 302 -26.50 -27.43 3.70
C THR A 302 -27.26 -27.95 4.93
N GLY A 303 -26.85 -29.11 5.42
CA GLY A 303 -27.50 -29.81 6.53
C GLY A 303 -27.79 -28.91 7.72
N VAL A 304 -28.83 -29.23 8.45
CA VAL A 304 -29.35 -28.50 9.60
C VAL A 304 -28.22 -28.12 10.57
N ARG A 305 -27.81 -26.87 10.52
CA ARG A 305 -26.91 -26.28 11.53
C ARG A 305 -27.70 -26.09 12.82
N ARG A 306 -27.17 -26.56 13.92
CA ARG A 306 -27.83 -26.49 15.24
C ARG A 306 -27.87 -25.06 15.83
N ASP A 307 -27.03 -24.18 15.39
CA ASP A 307 -26.95 -22.77 15.87
C ASP A 307 -26.93 -21.84 14.68
N THR A 308 -28.12 -21.38 14.26
CA THR A 308 -28.29 -20.47 13.12
C THR A 308 -28.33 -19.00 13.53
N GLY A 309 -28.24 -18.66 14.81
CA GLY A 309 -28.36 -17.29 15.28
C GLY A 309 -29.64 -16.60 14.77
N PRO A 310 -29.64 -15.26 14.67
CA PRO A 310 -30.80 -14.48 14.20
C PRO A 310 -31.08 -14.63 12.69
N ALA A 311 -30.15 -15.18 11.92
CA ALA A 311 -30.32 -15.38 10.47
C ALA A 311 -31.33 -16.49 10.14
N GLY A 312 -31.53 -17.44 11.04
CA GLY A 312 -32.29 -18.63 10.77
C GLY A 312 -31.61 -19.64 9.82
N PRO A 313 -32.27 -20.74 9.47
CA PRO A 313 -31.67 -21.77 8.64
C PRO A 313 -31.42 -21.28 7.21
N VAL A 314 -30.30 -21.73 6.64
CA VAL A 314 -29.92 -21.40 5.27
C VAL A 314 -30.72 -22.24 4.29
N ASN A 315 -31.86 -21.73 3.86
CA ASN A 315 -32.75 -22.42 2.88
C ASN A 315 -33.52 -21.40 2.04
N LEU A 316 -34.17 -21.91 0.98
CA LEU A 316 -34.96 -21.08 0.06
C LEU A 316 -36.12 -20.39 0.79
N LEU A 317 -36.81 -21.13 1.66
CA LEU A 317 -37.97 -20.61 2.40
C LEU A 317 -37.58 -19.40 3.28
N GLN A 318 -36.45 -19.47 3.95
CA GLN A 318 -35.98 -18.36 4.78
C GLN A 318 -35.60 -17.13 3.95
N ARG A 319 -35.01 -17.33 2.77
CA ARG A 319 -34.76 -16.26 1.82
C ARG A 319 -36.03 -15.57 1.34
N GLU A 320 -37.06 -16.35 1.06
CA GLU A 320 -38.41 -15.86 0.68
C GLU A 320 -39.05 -15.06 1.83
N ILE A 321 -38.95 -15.56 3.07
CA ILE A 321 -39.43 -14.85 4.26
C ILE A 321 -38.75 -13.50 4.41
N VAL A 322 -37.43 -13.47 4.30
CA VAL A 322 -36.62 -12.23 4.42
C VAL A 322 -37.04 -11.24 3.32
N GLN A 323 -37.19 -11.69 2.08
CA GLN A 323 -37.61 -10.83 0.97
C GLN A 323 -39.01 -10.27 1.21
N ASN A 324 -39.98 -11.12 1.63
CA ASN A 324 -41.36 -10.70 1.90
C ASN A 324 -41.42 -9.64 3.01
N GLU A 325 -40.68 -9.84 4.09
CA GLU A 325 -40.63 -8.89 5.20
C GLU A 325 -40.18 -7.49 4.73
N VAL A 326 -39.15 -7.40 3.86
CA VAL A 326 -38.69 -6.13 3.28
C VAL A 326 -39.81 -5.52 2.40
N PHE A 327 -40.42 -6.31 1.54
CA PHE A 327 -41.43 -5.75 0.63
C PHE A 327 -42.73 -5.36 1.36
N GLU A 328 -43.12 -6.04 2.43
CA GLU A 328 -44.23 -5.63 3.30
C GLU A 328 -43.91 -4.30 4.01
N LEU A 329 -42.67 -4.16 4.53
CA LEU A 329 -42.22 -2.93 5.14
C LEU A 329 -42.26 -1.73 4.17
N VAL A 330 -41.80 -1.95 2.93
CA VAL A 330 -41.71 -0.91 1.89
C VAL A 330 -43.11 -0.55 1.34
N ARG A 331 -44.01 -1.51 1.25
CA ARG A 331 -45.43 -1.29 0.78
C ARG A 331 -46.26 -0.59 1.87
N GLY A 332 -45.77 -0.44 3.07
CA GLY A 332 -46.51 0.18 4.20
C GLY A 332 -47.74 -0.66 4.62
N ALA A 333 -47.80 -1.94 4.21
CA ALA A 333 -48.81 -2.84 4.64
C ALA A 333 -48.65 -3.10 6.14
N SER A 334 -49.53 -2.50 6.94
CA SER A 334 -49.67 -2.84 8.34
C SER A 334 -50.21 -4.27 8.44
N GLY A 335 -49.34 -5.25 8.13
CA GLY A 335 -49.65 -6.67 8.23
C GLY A 335 -50.04 -6.98 9.66
N LYS A 336 -51.08 -7.79 9.80
CA LYS A 336 -51.52 -8.35 11.06
C LYS A 336 -50.29 -8.93 11.78
N ALA A 337 -49.88 -8.22 12.82
CA ALA A 337 -48.78 -8.65 13.67
C ALA A 337 -49.05 -10.05 14.16
N THR A 338 -48.31 -11.04 13.69
CA THR A 338 -48.07 -12.24 14.46
C THR A 338 -47.32 -11.80 15.69
N ASN A 339 -47.98 -11.97 16.83
CA ASN A 339 -47.64 -11.41 18.16
C ASN A 339 -46.29 -11.89 18.71
N GLU A 340 -45.18 -11.50 18.19
CA GLU A 340 -43.95 -11.81 18.94
C GLU A 340 -42.89 -10.72 19.01
N HIS A 341 -42.83 -9.71 18.14
CA HIS A 341 -41.95 -8.57 18.36
C HIS A 341 -42.52 -7.28 17.74
N PRO A 342 -42.71 -6.19 18.51
CA PRO A 342 -43.08 -4.90 17.96
C PRO A 342 -41.91 -4.41 17.09
N SER A 343 -42.05 -4.49 15.77
CA SER A 343 -41.08 -3.93 14.83
C SER A 343 -41.07 -2.41 15.00
N ASN A 344 -40.06 -1.88 15.64
CA ASN A 344 -39.81 -0.43 15.79
C ASN A 344 -39.54 0.27 14.44
N LEU A 345 -39.50 -0.48 13.35
CA LEU A 345 -39.23 0.01 12.01
C LEU A 345 -40.56 0.41 11.33
N LYS A 346 -40.79 1.71 11.25
CA LYS A 346 -41.88 2.26 10.44
C LYS A 346 -41.30 3.34 9.55
N ILE A 347 -41.54 3.27 8.26
CA ILE A 347 -41.23 4.34 7.34
C ILE A 347 -42.20 5.49 7.62
N THR A 348 -41.72 6.53 8.28
CA THR A 348 -42.48 7.73 8.58
C THR A 348 -42.01 8.85 7.66
N GLY A 349 -42.87 9.25 6.69
CA GLY A 349 -42.61 10.35 5.81
C GLY A 349 -42.66 9.99 4.32
N ASP A 350 -42.62 11.03 3.49
CA ASP A 350 -42.60 10.97 2.02
C ASP A 350 -41.22 10.65 1.43
N GLU A 351 -40.20 10.34 2.28
CA GLU A 351 -38.85 10.05 1.82
C GLU A 351 -38.76 8.66 1.17
N SER A 352 -38.44 8.62 -0.12
CA SER A 352 -38.13 7.38 -0.81
C SER A 352 -36.72 6.90 -0.44
N LEU A 353 -36.61 5.66 0.04
CA LEU A 353 -35.35 4.98 0.29
C LEU A 353 -34.66 4.72 -1.05
N GLN A 354 -33.49 5.32 -1.25
CA GLN A 354 -32.68 5.11 -2.45
C GLN A 354 -31.52 4.16 -2.16
N LEU A 355 -31.46 3.07 -2.94
CA LEU A 355 -30.36 2.11 -2.91
C LEU A 355 -29.55 2.23 -4.20
N GLU A 356 -28.26 2.44 -4.08
CA GLU A 356 -27.36 2.51 -5.22
C GLU A 356 -26.71 1.16 -5.47
N VAL A 357 -26.76 0.70 -6.71
CA VAL A 357 -26.24 -0.59 -7.14
C VAL A 357 -25.30 -0.42 -8.32
N ASP A 358 -24.06 -0.88 -8.14
CA ASP A 358 -23.06 -1.01 -9.18
C ASP A 358 -22.43 -2.42 -9.17
N LEU A 359 -21.48 -2.70 -10.04
CA LEU A 359 -20.83 -4.02 -10.13
C LEU A 359 -20.00 -4.39 -8.90
N VAL A 360 -19.62 -3.43 -8.07
CA VAL A 360 -18.84 -3.64 -6.84
C VAL A 360 -19.73 -3.75 -5.63
N SER A 361 -20.95 -3.21 -5.71
CA SER A 361 -21.92 -3.21 -4.61
C SER A 361 -22.30 -4.62 -4.16
N PRO A 362 -22.46 -4.84 -2.84
CA PRO A 362 -23.05 -6.08 -2.31
C PRO A 362 -24.44 -6.37 -2.88
N LEU A 363 -25.18 -5.33 -3.24
CA LEU A 363 -26.53 -5.40 -3.77
C LEU A 363 -26.60 -5.76 -5.27
N ARG A 364 -25.45 -5.99 -5.94
CA ARG A 364 -25.43 -6.39 -7.36
C ARG A 364 -26.25 -7.63 -7.69
N LEU A 365 -26.41 -8.54 -6.72
CA LEU A 365 -27.23 -9.74 -6.87
C LEU A 365 -28.73 -9.46 -6.72
N VAL A 366 -29.09 -8.36 -6.07
CA VAL A 366 -30.49 -7.94 -5.90
C VAL A 366 -31.07 -7.48 -7.23
N MET A 367 -30.31 -6.61 -7.92
CA MET A 367 -30.73 -6.12 -9.24
C MET A 367 -29.51 -5.64 -10.02
N LEU A 368 -29.40 -6.05 -11.27
CA LEU A 368 -28.42 -5.57 -12.24
C LEU A 368 -29.13 -5.01 -13.45
N ALA A 369 -28.60 -3.93 -13.99
CA ALA A 369 -29.08 -3.32 -15.22
C ALA A 369 -28.00 -3.38 -16.30
N SER A 370 -28.29 -4.01 -17.43
CA SER A 370 -27.48 -3.99 -18.63
C SER A 370 -28.20 -3.19 -19.72
N VAL A 371 -27.45 -2.31 -20.36
CA VAL A 371 -27.99 -1.45 -21.42
C VAL A 371 -27.15 -1.61 -22.67
N ALA A 372 -27.80 -1.79 -23.81
CA ALA A 372 -27.16 -1.92 -25.09
C ALA A 372 -27.86 -1.07 -26.15
N PHE A 373 -27.12 -0.19 -26.77
CA PHE A 373 -27.51 0.44 -28.03
C PHE A 373 -27.26 -0.54 -29.19
N HIS A 374 -28.21 -0.60 -30.15
CA HIS A 374 -28.08 -1.46 -31.33
C HIS A 374 -27.10 -0.88 -32.35
N GLU A 375 -26.96 0.41 -32.40
CA GLU A 375 -26.06 1.12 -33.31
C GLU A 375 -24.95 1.84 -32.52
N GLN A 376 -23.72 1.79 -33.05
CA GLN A 376 -22.55 2.45 -32.44
C GLN A 376 -22.49 3.93 -32.76
N THR A 377 -23.01 4.32 -33.93
CA THR A 377 -23.04 5.70 -34.41
C THR A 377 -24.42 6.01 -34.99
N ILE A 378 -24.95 7.16 -34.68
CA ILE A 378 -26.24 7.65 -35.15
C ILE A 378 -26.11 9.09 -35.62
N LYS A 379 -26.91 9.50 -36.64
CA LYS A 379 -27.00 10.89 -37.05
C LYS A 379 -27.88 11.70 -36.10
N PRO A 380 -27.61 12.99 -35.89
CA PRO A 380 -28.48 13.83 -35.09
C PRO A 380 -29.92 13.76 -35.61
N GLY A 381 -30.89 13.56 -34.72
CA GLY A 381 -32.28 13.44 -35.08
C GLY A 381 -32.74 12.08 -35.64
N ALA A 382 -31.83 11.13 -35.83
CA ALA A 382 -32.17 9.74 -36.13
C ALA A 382 -32.54 8.96 -34.86
N SER A 383 -33.48 8.02 -34.99
CA SER A 383 -33.82 7.10 -33.90
C SER A 383 -32.94 5.86 -33.93
N THR A 384 -32.53 5.39 -32.79
CA THR A 384 -31.84 4.12 -32.59
C THR A 384 -32.55 3.31 -31.53
N LEU A 385 -32.38 1.98 -31.58
CA LEU A 385 -32.96 1.08 -30.58
C LEU A 385 -32.00 0.93 -29.40
N ILE A 386 -32.57 0.99 -28.20
CA ILE A 386 -31.94 0.70 -26.96
C ILE A 386 -32.62 -0.48 -26.26
N THR A 387 -31.87 -1.45 -25.83
CA THR A 387 -32.36 -2.55 -25.04
C THR A 387 -31.89 -2.42 -23.60
N VAL A 388 -32.82 -2.31 -22.67
CA VAL A 388 -32.58 -2.33 -21.22
C VAL A 388 -32.89 -3.72 -20.71
N SER A 389 -31.94 -4.38 -20.10
CA SER A 389 -32.08 -5.71 -19.55
C SER A 389 -31.84 -5.67 -18.03
N LEU A 390 -32.79 -6.23 -17.28
CA LEU A 390 -32.72 -6.29 -15.82
C LEU A 390 -32.62 -7.73 -15.35
N LEU A 391 -31.78 -8.01 -14.38
CA LEU A 391 -31.63 -9.32 -13.76
C LEU A 391 -31.75 -9.18 -12.24
N SER A 392 -32.51 -10.12 -11.62
CA SER A 392 -32.58 -10.25 -10.16
C SER A 392 -32.33 -11.69 -9.75
N GLN A 393 -31.58 -11.89 -8.67
CA GLN A 393 -31.37 -13.19 -8.02
C GLN A 393 -32.22 -13.36 -6.75
N LEU A 394 -33.15 -12.46 -6.52
CA LEU A 394 -34.09 -12.59 -5.43
C LEU A 394 -34.99 -13.83 -5.67
N PRO A 395 -35.33 -14.60 -4.62
CA PRO A 395 -36.08 -15.85 -4.77
C PRO A 395 -37.49 -15.65 -5.29
N LEU A 396 -38.17 -14.59 -4.88
CA LEU A 396 -39.53 -14.26 -5.33
C LEU A 396 -39.52 -13.22 -6.44
N THR A 397 -40.53 -13.28 -7.30
CA THR A 397 -40.74 -12.30 -8.37
C THR A 397 -40.87 -10.89 -7.80
N VAL A 398 -40.14 -9.94 -8.41
CA VAL A 398 -40.19 -8.52 -8.03
C VAL A 398 -41.04 -7.76 -9.05
N GLU A 399 -42.12 -7.19 -8.58
CA GLU A 399 -42.95 -6.31 -9.39
C GLU A 399 -42.44 -4.87 -9.30
N ILE A 400 -42.09 -4.33 -10.42
CA ILE A 400 -41.64 -2.93 -10.53
C ILE A 400 -42.83 -2.07 -10.95
N ASP A 401 -43.05 -0.98 -10.25
CA ASP A 401 -44.13 -0.04 -10.54
C ASP A 401 -43.76 0.91 -11.67
N ARG A 402 -42.49 1.39 -11.65
CA ARG A 402 -41.99 2.33 -12.65
C ARG A 402 -40.47 2.17 -12.79
N LEU A 403 -40.00 2.17 -14.02
CA LEU A 403 -38.61 2.28 -14.38
C LEU A 403 -38.30 3.70 -14.90
N GLU A 404 -37.21 4.27 -14.50
CA GLU A 404 -36.72 5.55 -14.97
C GLU A 404 -35.33 5.32 -15.57
N ILE A 405 -35.17 5.64 -16.87
CA ILE A 405 -33.91 5.49 -17.59
C ILE A 405 -33.28 6.87 -17.74
N GLN A 406 -32.08 7.04 -17.19
CA GLN A 406 -31.38 8.32 -17.15
C GLN A 406 -30.15 8.30 -18.06
N PHE A 407 -30.03 9.35 -18.88
CA PHE A 407 -28.93 9.57 -19.78
C PHE A 407 -28.12 10.80 -19.38
N ASN A 408 -26.91 10.90 -19.91
CA ASN A 408 -26.11 12.11 -19.81
C ASN A 408 -26.77 13.31 -20.51
N GLN A 409 -27.63 13.07 -21.50
CA GLN A 409 -28.48 14.06 -22.15
C GLN A 409 -29.89 13.98 -21.56
N SER A 410 -30.27 14.94 -20.72
CA SER A 410 -31.53 14.90 -19.96
C SER A 410 -32.79 14.83 -20.84
N ASN A 411 -32.72 15.35 -22.09
CA ASN A 411 -33.81 15.30 -23.04
C ASN A 411 -34.16 13.88 -23.52
N CYS A 412 -33.21 12.95 -23.37
CA CYS A 412 -33.40 11.55 -23.74
C CYS A 412 -33.94 10.69 -22.58
N ASN A 413 -34.12 11.25 -21.38
CA ASN A 413 -34.65 10.54 -20.23
C ASN A 413 -36.10 10.14 -20.48
N PHE A 414 -36.48 8.90 -20.13
CA PHE A 414 -37.84 8.43 -20.24
C PHE A 414 -38.22 7.48 -19.10
N PHE A 415 -39.54 7.29 -18.96
CA PHE A 415 -40.12 6.45 -17.93
C PHE A 415 -40.88 5.29 -18.57
N ILE A 416 -40.82 4.12 -17.92
CA ILE A 416 -41.59 2.94 -18.27
C ILE A 416 -42.49 2.61 -17.09
N THR A 417 -43.78 2.54 -17.33
CA THR A 417 -44.80 2.27 -16.29
C THR A 417 -45.50 0.93 -16.50
N ASN A 418 -45.82 0.28 -15.41
CA ASN A 418 -46.56 -0.99 -15.45
C ASN A 418 -48.06 -0.73 -15.69
N ALA A 419 -48.62 -1.28 -16.78
CA ALA A 419 -50.03 -1.10 -17.16
C ALA A 419 -51.01 -1.72 -16.16
N GLN A 420 -50.59 -2.70 -15.35
CA GLN A 420 -51.47 -3.38 -14.39
C GLN A 420 -51.72 -2.58 -13.12
N LYS A 421 -51.00 -1.50 -12.87
CA LYS A 421 -51.16 -0.66 -11.69
C LYS A 421 -51.60 0.75 -12.08
N PRO A 422 -52.88 1.13 -11.87
CA PRO A 422 -53.34 2.47 -12.14
C PRO A 422 -52.66 3.48 -11.24
N GLN A 423 -51.87 4.38 -11.84
CA GLN A 423 -51.23 5.45 -11.11
C GLN A 423 -52.17 6.61 -10.85
N SER A 424 -52.28 7.02 -9.60
CA SER A 424 -52.77 8.34 -9.24
C SER A 424 -51.69 9.38 -9.58
N VAL A 425 -51.64 9.85 -10.81
CA VAL A 425 -50.72 10.89 -11.25
C VAL A 425 -51.17 12.19 -10.63
N LYS A 426 -50.54 12.63 -9.57
CA LYS A 426 -50.51 14.05 -9.21
C LYS A 426 -49.61 14.73 -10.24
N VAL A 427 -50.25 15.34 -11.25
CA VAL A 427 -49.60 16.22 -12.22
C VAL A 427 -49.05 17.42 -11.42
N SER A 428 -47.76 17.41 -11.08
CA SER A 428 -47.05 18.63 -10.68
C SER A 428 -46.80 19.43 -11.95
N ASN A 429 -47.42 20.59 -12.03
CA ASN A 429 -47.25 21.58 -13.09
C ASN A 429 -45.82 22.10 -13.11
N GLY A 430 -44.95 21.55 -13.95
CA GLY A 430 -43.55 21.96 -14.13
C GLY A 430 -42.96 21.34 -15.38
N ILE A 431 -43.14 22.02 -16.43
CA ILE A 431 -42.39 22.19 -17.72
C ILE A 431 -41.18 21.19 -17.90
N GLN A 432 -41.44 19.93 -18.10
CA GLN A 432 -40.68 19.02 -18.93
C GLN A 432 -41.53 17.78 -19.19
N GLN A 433 -42.07 17.63 -20.40
CA GLN A 433 -42.77 16.42 -20.82
C GLN A 433 -41.74 15.31 -21.06
N HIS A 434 -41.40 14.58 -20.01
CA HIS A 434 -40.64 13.33 -20.16
C HIS A 434 -41.50 12.28 -20.87
N ARG A 435 -40.94 11.60 -21.85
CA ARG A 435 -41.54 10.52 -22.59
C ARG A 435 -41.92 9.39 -21.59
N THR A 436 -43.15 8.92 -21.65
CA THR A 436 -43.65 7.83 -20.80
C THR A 436 -44.10 6.68 -21.66
N GLU A 437 -43.54 5.51 -21.46
CA GLU A 437 -43.91 4.25 -22.11
C GLU A 437 -44.65 3.35 -21.12
N THR A 438 -45.49 2.46 -21.62
CA THR A 438 -46.27 1.53 -20.80
C THR A 438 -46.04 0.11 -21.25
N GLU A 439 -45.66 -0.75 -20.29
CA GLU A 439 -45.49 -2.20 -20.51
C GLU A 439 -46.59 -2.99 -19.85
N PRO A 440 -47.06 -4.11 -20.45
CA PRO A 440 -48.07 -4.96 -19.89
C PRO A 440 -47.73 -5.51 -18.52
N SER A 441 -46.45 -5.81 -18.25
CA SER A 441 -45.98 -6.32 -16.98
C SER A 441 -44.49 -6.01 -16.80
N LEU A 442 -44.16 -5.36 -15.69
CA LEU A 442 -42.79 -5.15 -15.25
C LEU A 442 -42.46 -6.07 -14.07
N SER A 443 -42.38 -7.37 -14.33
CA SER A 443 -42.05 -8.39 -13.32
C SER A 443 -40.66 -8.98 -13.57
N LEU A 444 -39.82 -8.97 -12.56
CA LEU A 444 -38.52 -9.63 -12.56
C LEU A 444 -38.67 -11.01 -11.94
N GLU A 445 -38.53 -12.05 -12.75
CA GLU A 445 -38.46 -13.42 -12.26
C GLU A 445 -37.04 -13.74 -11.78
N SER A 446 -36.94 -14.62 -10.78
CA SER A 446 -35.66 -15.05 -10.23
C SER A 446 -34.76 -15.64 -11.32
N ASN A 447 -33.49 -15.11 -11.42
CA ASN A 447 -32.47 -15.58 -12.36
C ASN A 447 -32.88 -15.53 -13.86
N LYS A 448 -33.78 -14.64 -14.23
CA LYS A 448 -34.18 -14.42 -15.63
C LYS A 448 -34.02 -12.97 -16.01
N TRP A 449 -33.54 -12.73 -17.24
CA TRP A 449 -33.41 -11.38 -17.79
C TRP A 449 -34.78 -10.88 -18.28
N LEU A 450 -35.24 -9.77 -17.71
CA LEU A 450 -36.32 -8.96 -18.29
C LEU A 450 -35.70 -8.05 -19.33
N ARG A 451 -36.15 -8.11 -20.60
CA ARG A 451 -35.62 -7.30 -21.70
C ARG A 451 -36.72 -6.38 -22.22
N LEU A 452 -36.35 -5.11 -22.29
CA LEU A 452 -37.22 -4.04 -22.76
C LEU A 452 -36.51 -3.29 -23.88
N THR A 453 -37.12 -3.15 -25.04
CA THR A 453 -36.48 -2.47 -26.20
C THR A 453 -37.33 -1.30 -26.63
N TYR A 454 -36.71 -0.13 -26.70
CA TYR A 454 -37.35 1.12 -27.08
C TYR A 454 -36.49 1.86 -28.09
N ASP A 455 -37.17 2.71 -28.88
CA ASP A 455 -36.45 3.66 -29.75
C ASP A 455 -36.08 4.93 -28.96
N ILE A 456 -34.93 5.48 -29.25
CA ILE A 456 -34.48 6.72 -28.66
C ILE A 456 -33.92 7.65 -29.76
N GLN A 457 -34.16 8.95 -29.59
CA GLN A 457 -33.73 9.96 -30.53
C GLN A 457 -32.97 11.03 -29.79
N SER A 458 -31.80 11.45 -30.33
CA SER A 458 -31.02 12.56 -29.80
C SER A 458 -30.69 13.55 -30.91
N ASP A 459 -30.93 14.81 -30.60
CA ASP A 459 -30.57 15.92 -31.49
C ASP A 459 -29.19 16.51 -31.14
N GLN A 460 -28.61 16.14 -29.99
CA GLN A 460 -27.33 16.66 -29.52
C GLN A 460 -26.18 15.74 -29.99
N SER A 461 -25.26 16.31 -30.77
CA SER A 461 -24.03 15.63 -31.18
C SER A 461 -23.16 15.33 -29.96
N GLY A 462 -22.41 14.24 -30.03
CA GLY A 462 -21.51 13.79 -28.99
C GLY A 462 -21.88 12.40 -28.47
N LYS A 463 -21.29 11.99 -27.38
CA LYS A 463 -21.55 10.69 -26.76
C LYS A 463 -22.90 10.70 -26.03
N LEU A 464 -23.83 9.84 -26.48
CA LEU A 464 -25.05 9.54 -25.74
C LEU A 464 -24.80 8.28 -24.89
N GLU A 465 -24.87 8.40 -23.57
CA GLU A 465 -24.60 7.31 -22.63
C GLU A 465 -25.73 7.18 -21.62
N CYS A 466 -26.19 5.95 -21.42
CA CYS A 466 -27.11 5.64 -20.32
C CYS A 466 -26.30 5.58 -19.01
N LEU A 467 -26.68 6.38 -18.03
CA LEU A 467 -26.00 6.50 -16.75
C LEU A 467 -26.57 5.52 -15.73
N SER A 468 -27.89 5.51 -15.57
CA SER A 468 -28.55 4.71 -14.55
C SER A 468 -29.95 4.28 -14.97
N VAL A 469 -30.39 3.16 -14.39
CA VAL A 469 -31.74 2.64 -14.48
C VAL A 469 -32.29 2.58 -13.06
N ILE A 470 -33.33 3.35 -12.78
CA ILE A 470 -33.94 3.46 -11.46
C ILE A 470 -35.26 2.67 -11.47
N ALA A 471 -35.29 1.63 -10.65
CA ALA A 471 -36.50 0.84 -10.44
C ALA A 471 -37.22 1.29 -9.17
N LYS A 472 -38.48 1.74 -9.31
CA LYS A 472 -39.35 2.12 -8.19
C LYS A 472 -40.27 0.97 -7.84
N ILE A 473 -40.22 0.56 -6.57
CA ILE A 473 -41.01 -0.56 -6.02
C ILE A 473 -41.81 -0.04 -4.84
N GLY A 474 -43.11 -0.03 -4.96
CA GLY A 474 -43.95 0.62 -3.95
C GLY A 474 -43.77 2.12 -3.90
N SER A 475 -44.23 2.74 -2.81
CA SER A 475 -44.12 4.20 -2.61
C SER A 475 -42.80 4.66 -2.07
N HIS A 476 -42.00 3.77 -1.44
CA HIS A 476 -40.89 4.15 -0.59
C HIS A 476 -39.52 3.56 -0.98
N LEU A 477 -39.45 2.70 -2.02
CA LEU A 477 -38.17 2.10 -2.43
C LEU A 477 -37.82 2.44 -3.87
N ALA A 478 -36.63 2.96 -4.08
CA ALA A 478 -36.04 3.17 -5.39
C ALA A 478 -34.66 2.49 -5.44
N ILE A 479 -34.48 1.57 -6.38
CA ILE A 479 -33.20 0.92 -6.62
C ILE A 479 -32.57 1.58 -7.85
N CYS A 480 -31.48 2.30 -7.65
CA CYS A 480 -30.72 3.01 -8.69
C CYS A 480 -29.57 2.10 -9.15
N CYS A 481 -29.76 1.40 -10.24
CA CYS A 481 -28.73 0.58 -10.85
C CYS A 481 -27.91 1.40 -11.83
N ARG A 482 -26.61 1.37 -11.69
CA ARG A 482 -25.70 1.92 -12.71
C ARG A 482 -25.85 1.08 -13.98
N ALA A 483 -26.01 1.75 -15.11
CA ALA A 483 -26.12 1.06 -16.38
C ALA A 483 -24.77 0.46 -16.79
N GLU A 484 -24.75 -0.81 -17.16
CA GLU A 484 -23.56 -1.52 -17.60
C GLU A 484 -23.73 -2.06 -19.03
N SER A 485 -22.62 -2.14 -19.77
CA SER A 485 -22.63 -2.76 -21.08
C SER A 485 -22.67 -4.28 -20.94
N PRO A 486 -23.29 -5.05 -21.84
CA PRO A 486 -23.28 -6.51 -21.82
C PRO A 486 -21.88 -7.12 -21.68
N ALA A 487 -20.90 -6.59 -22.39
CA ALA A 487 -19.50 -7.04 -22.35
C ALA A 487 -18.85 -6.84 -20.97
N SER A 488 -19.28 -5.85 -20.19
CA SER A 488 -18.78 -5.64 -18.83
C SER A 488 -19.26 -6.71 -17.86
N LEU A 489 -20.43 -7.28 -18.12
CA LEU A 489 -21.02 -8.34 -17.30
C LEU A 489 -20.40 -9.71 -17.59
N ASP A 490 -19.98 -9.97 -18.84
CA ASP A 490 -19.35 -11.22 -19.24
C ASP A 490 -17.99 -11.47 -18.54
N SER A 491 -17.34 -10.41 -18.10
CA SER A 491 -16.05 -10.49 -17.41
C SER A 491 -16.16 -10.79 -15.91
N LEU A 492 -17.35 -10.69 -15.31
CA LEU A 492 -17.57 -10.83 -13.87
C LEU A 492 -18.47 -12.02 -13.59
N PRO A 493 -18.00 -13.03 -12.84
CA PRO A 493 -18.88 -14.10 -12.39
C PRO A 493 -19.90 -13.51 -11.39
N LEU A 494 -21.19 -13.70 -11.67
CA LEU A 494 -22.30 -13.30 -10.80
C LEU A 494 -22.54 -14.29 -9.67
N TRP A 495 -22.00 -15.51 -9.79
CA TRP A 495 -22.11 -16.57 -8.80
C TRP A 495 -20.88 -16.61 -7.89
N ALA A 496 -21.06 -17.06 -6.65
CA ALA A 496 -20.00 -17.33 -5.71
C ALA A 496 -19.82 -18.85 -5.54
N LEU A 497 -18.59 -19.33 -5.46
CA LEU A 497 -18.30 -20.72 -5.08
C LEU A 497 -18.64 -20.90 -3.61
N GLU A 498 -19.70 -21.63 -3.32
CA GLU A 498 -20.14 -21.88 -1.94
C GLU A 498 -19.24 -22.84 -1.20
N ASP A 499 -18.78 -23.88 -1.89
CA ASP A 499 -17.93 -24.89 -1.28
C ASP A 499 -16.93 -25.43 -2.30
N ARG A 500 -15.71 -25.68 -1.82
CA ARG A 500 -14.65 -26.34 -2.60
C ARG A 500 -15.03 -27.77 -3.05
N VAL A 501 -16.15 -28.27 -2.59
CA VAL A 501 -16.63 -29.63 -2.85
C VAL A 501 -17.65 -29.68 -4.01
N GLN A 502 -18.25 -28.57 -4.39
CA GLN A 502 -19.16 -28.55 -5.55
C GLN A 502 -18.37 -28.39 -6.85
N THR A 503 -18.38 -29.48 -7.63
CA THR A 503 -17.65 -29.56 -8.90
C THR A 503 -18.34 -28.91 -10.09
N VAL A 504 -19.55 -28.41 -9.93
CA VAL A 504 -20.33 -27.79 -11.02
C VAL A 504 -20.81 -26.41 -10.59
N PRO A 505 -20.21 -25.32 -11.09
CA PRO A 505 -20.72 -23.98 -10.83
C PRO A 505 -22.11 -23.80 -11.43
N ILE A 506 -22.96 -23.09 -10.72
CA ILE A 506 -24.25 -22.61 -11.25
C ILE A 506 -23.95 -21.65 -12.38
N LYS A 507 -24.41 -21.89 -13.57
CA LYS A 507 -24.20 -20.98 -14.70
C LYS A 507 -25.09 -19.76 -14.53
N ASP A 508 -24.47 -18.58 -14.63
CA ASP A 508 -25.22 -17.35 -14.75
C ASP A 508 -26.13 -17.36 -15.98
N PRO A 509 -27.29 -16.73 -15.90
CA PRO A 509 -28.16 -16.62 -17.07
C PRO A 509 -27.43 -15.80 -18.14
N ILE A 510 -27.28 -16.39 -19.34
CA ILE A 510 -26.58 -15.78 -20.45
C ILE A 510 -27.37 -14.61 -21.01
N LEU A 511 -26.75 -13.44 -21.05
CA LEU A 511 -27.28 -12.28 -21.75
C LEU A 511 -26.84 -12.35 -23.23
N VAL A 512 -27.70 -12.90 -24.07
CA VAL A 512 -27.47 -12.99 -25.52
C VAL A 512 -27.78 -11.63 -26.14
N LEU A 513 -26.94 -10.65 -25.90
CA LEU A 513 -27.04 -9.34 -26.49
C LEU A 513 -25.63 -8.74 -26.64
N SER A 514 -25.32 -8.21 -27.81
CA SER A 514 -24.08 -7.45 -28.05
C SER A 514 -24.43 -5.97 -28.18
N GLY A 515 -23.60 -5.13 -27.65
CA GLY A 515 -23.78 -3.68 -27.72
C GLY A 515 -23.06 -2.97 -26.57
N GLN A 516 -23.10 -1.66 -26.58
CA GLN A 516 -22.54 -0.82 -25.55
C GLN A 516 -23.62 0.09 -24.95
N LYS A 517 -23.42 0.47 -23.67
CA LYS A 517 -24.32 1.43 -22.97
C LYS A 517 -24.25 2.86 -23.54
N SER A 518 -23.42 3.08 -24.52
CA SER A 518 -23.26 4.38 -25.16
C SER A 518 -23.20 4.25 -26.68
N THR A 519 -23.70 5.26 -27.36
CA THR A 519 -23.60 5.43 -28.81
C THR A 519 -23.06 6.82 -29.12
N GLN A 520 -22.41 6.98 -30.26
CA GLN A 520 -21.91 8.25 -30.71
C GLN A 520 -22.93 8.91 -31.66
N VAL A 521 -23.45 10.06 -31.26
CA VAL A 521 -24.23 10.90 -32.15
C VAL A 521 -23.25 11.69 -33.00
N GLU A 522 -23.27 11.47 -34.32
CA GLU A 522 -22.36 12.12 -35.27
C GLU A 522 -22.57 13.63 -35.21
N GLU A 523 -21.52 14.35 -35.51
CA GLU A 523 -21.63 15.80 -35.67
C GLU A 523 -22.26 16.10 -37.06
N PRO A 524 -23.03 17.16 -37.18
CA PRO A 524 -23.49 17.61 -38.49
C PRO A 524 -22.26 17.85 -39.36
N ASP A 525 -22.34 17.46 -40.64
CA ASP A 525 -21.23 17.58 -41.61
C ASP A 525 -20.61 18.99 -41.58
N SER A 526 -19.36 19.05 -41.10
CA SER A 526 -18.64 20.31 -41.02
C SER A 526 -18.05 20.67 -42.36
N GLN A 527 -18.28 21.92 -42.82
CA GLN A 527 -17.67 22.44 -44.02
C GLN A 527 -16.51 23.40 -43.73
N VAL A 528 -15.91 23.26 -42.55
CA VAL A 528 -14.71 23.98 -42.12
C VAL A 528 -13.60 22.96 -41.84
N ASP A 529 -12.48 23.14 -42.54
CA ASP A 529 -11.30 22.28 -42.30
C ASP A 529 -10.40 22.93 -41.24
N LEU A 530 -10.04 22.11 -40.27
CA LEU A 530 -9.06 22.42 -39.21
C LEU A 530 -7.75 21.67 -39.50
N HIS A 531 -6.68 22.40 -39.75
CA HIS A 531 -5.35 21.84 -39.97
C HIS A 531 -4.44 22.15 -38.77
N LEU A 532 -3.77 21.13 -38.27
CA LEU A 532 -2.74 21.23 -37.24
C LEU A 532 -1.41 20.84 -37.89
N GLY A 533 -0.42 21.71 -37.79
CA GLY A 533 0.93 21.44 -38.26
C GLY A 533 1.90 21.27 -37.08
N ALA A 534 2.91 20.42 -37.25
CA ALA A 534 4.02 20.38 -36.34
C ALA A 534 5.29 19.97 -37.11
N ALA A 535 6.37 20.66 -36.89
CA ALA A 535 7.66 20.35 -37.50
C ALA A 535 8.57 19.65 -36.48
N GLY A 536 8.65 18.32 -36.56
CA GLY A 536 9.54 17.52 -35.73
C GLY A 536 9.10 17.33 -34.29
N PRO A 537 9.91 16.65 -33.47
CA PRO A 537 9.62 16.43 -32.05
C PRO A 537 9.83 17.69 -31.21
N ALA A 538 9.05 17.84 -30.14
CA ALA A 538 9.25 18.90 -29.16
C ALA A 538 10.45 18.55 -28.22
N LEU A 539 11.27 19.55 -27.93
CA LEU A 539 12.41 19.37 -27.03
C LEU A 539 12.13 19.96 -25.64
N VAL A 540 12.47 19.23 -24.60
CA VAL A 540 12.29 19.68 -23.21
C VAL A 540 13.04 20.97 -22.96
N GLY A 541 12.32 22.00 -22.45
CA GLY A 541 12.85 23.33 -22.16
C GLY A 541 12.69 24.35 -23.28
N GLU A 542 12.45 23.92 -24.52
CA GLU A 542 12.23 24.77 -25.69
C GLU A 542 10.74 25.12 -25.85
N VAL A 543 10.47 26.28 -26.46
CA VAL A 543 9.11 26.65 -26.86
C VAL A 543 8.85 26.02 -28.22
N PHE A 544 7.87 25.14 -28.30
CA PHE A 544 7.46 24.45 -29.51
C PHE A 544 6.23 25.14 -30.10
N LEU A 545 6.28 25.46 -31.38
CA LEU A 545 5.23 26.16 -32.09
C LEU A 545 4.36 25.19 -32.88
N VAL A 546 3.05 25.22 -32.65
CA VAL A 546 2.07 24.41 -33.40
C VAL A 546 1.17 25.36 -34.17
N PRO A 547 1.31 25.47 -35.50
CA PRO A 547 0.40 26.25 -36.32
C PRO A 547 -0.98 25.58 -36.42
N VAL A 548 -2.00 26.32 -36.15
CA VAL A 548 -3.41 25.96 -36.31
C VAL A 548 -4.01 26.80 -37.42
N THR A 549 -4.52 26.15 -38.45
CA THR A 549 -5.12 26.83 -39.60
C THR A 549 -6.57 26.38 -39.79
N LEU A 550 -7.46 27.33 -39.88
CA LEU A 550 -8.87 27.12 -40.19
C LEU A 550 -9.14 27.58 -41.62
N VAL A 551 -9.80 26.74 -42.41
CA VAL A 551 -10.20 27.04 -43.77
C VAL A 551 -11.68 26.77 -43.92
N SER A 552 -12.46 27.81 -44.22
CA SER A 552 -13.88 27.62 -44.50
C SER A 552 -14.08 27.19 -45.96
N LYS A 553 -14.80 26.07 -46.22
CA LYS A 553 -15.06 25.53 -47.55
C LYS A 553 -16.51 25.59 -47.99
N GLY A 554 -17.42 25.94 -47.14
CA GLY A 554 -18.84 25.93 -47.49
C GLY A 554 -19.77 26.72 -46.59
N HIS A 555 -19.37 27.03 -45.36
CA HIS A 555 -20.12 27.78 -44.37
C HIS A 555 -19.38 29.04 -43.96
N ASP A 556 -20.11 30.12 -43.69
CA ASP A 556 -19.56 31.26 -42.97
C ASP A 556 -19.39 30.84 -41.48
N VAL A 557 -18.32 31.29 -40.84
CA VAL A 557 -18.08 31.02 -39.42
C VAL A 557 -18.50 32.25 -38.63
N TYR A 558 -19.56 32.12 -37.83
CA TYR A 558 -19.99 33.14 -36.88
C TYR A 558 -19.77 32.60 -35.46
N SER A 559 -19.44 33.46 -34.50
CA SER A 559 -19.23 33.14 -33.12
C SER A 559 -18.32 31.89 -32.94
N GLY A 560 -17.23 31.83 -33.71
CA GLY A 560 -16.27 30.71 -33.64
C GLY A 560 -15.49 30.75 -32.33
N GLU A 561 -15.50 29.64 -31.60
CA GLU A 561 -14.66 29.40 -30.41
C GLU A 561 -13.77 28.20 -30.65
N LEU A 562 -12.45 28.41 -30.56
CA LEU A 562 -11.45 27.36 -30.62
C LEU A 562 -11.04 26.97 -29.21
N LYS A 563 -11.30 25.75 -28.87
CA LYS A 563 -10.93 25.17 -27.56
C LYS A 563 -9.71 24.26 -27.70
N ILE A 564 -8.69 24.51 -26.89
CA ILE A 564 -7.46 23.75 -26.87
C ILE A 564 -7.41 22.92 -25.58
N ASN A 565 -7.12 21.65 -25.71
CA ASN A 565 -6.94 20.74 -24.57
C ASN A 565 -5.67 19.92 -24.78
N LEU A 566 -4.83 19.85 -23.73
CA LEU A 566 -3.62 19.04 -23.68
C LEU A 566 -3.88 17.88 -22.74
N VAL A 567 -3.75 16.65 -23.26
CA VAL A 567 -4.04 15.43 -22.49
C VAL A 567 -2.82 14.51 -22.52
N ASP A 568 -2.49 13.91 -21.40
CA ASP A 568 -1.49 12.83 -21.37
C ASP A 568 -2.03 11.62 -22.15
N VAL A 569 -1.19 10.95 -22.93
CA VAL A 569 -1.55 9.76 -23.73
C VAL A 569 -2.13 8.64 -22.87
N LYS A 570 -1.85 8.63 -21.56
CA LYS A 570 -2.41 7.67 -20.58
C LYS A 570 -3.77 8.05 -19.98
N GLY A 571 -4.41 9.13 -20.45
CA GLY A 571 -5.79 9.46 -20.11
C GLY A 571 -6.02 10.44 -18.94
N GLY A 572 -4.99 11.13 -18.47
CA GLY A 572 -5.13 12.23 -17.50
C GLY A 572 -5.19 13.59 -18.18
N GLY A 573 -6.26 14.37 -18.02
CA GLY A 573 -6.30 15.75 -18.51
C GLY A 573 -5.27 16.60 -17.79
N LEU A 574 -4.37 17.26 -18.54
CA LEU A 574 -3.36 18.19 -18.00
C LEU A 574 -3.96 19.55 -17.57
N PHE A 575 -5.19 19.83 -18.01
CA PHE A 575 -5.95 21.00 -17.63
C PHE A 575 -7.42 20.62 -17.40
N SER A 576 -7.84 20.55 -16.15
CA SER A 576 -9.25 20.50 -15.80
C SER A 576 -9.70 21.89 -15.33
N PRO A 577 -10.73 22.48 -15.94
CA PRO A 577 -11.23 23.82 -15.53
C PRO A 577 -11.88 23.87 -14.14
N ARG A 578 -11.99 22.72 -13.44
CA ARG A 578 -12.72 22.62 -12.16
C ARG A 578 -11.84 22.62 -10.91
N ASP A 579 -10.52 22.44 -11.06
CA ASP A 579 -9.63 22.43 -9.90
C ASP A 579 -9.03 23.81 -9.68
N SER A 580 -9.69 24.59 -8.82
CA SER A 580 -9.28 25.95 -8.42
C SER A 580 -8.17 25.95 -7.36
N GLU A 581 -7.43 24.87 -7.19
CA GLU A 581 -6.23 24.85 -6.33
C GLU A 581 -4.97 25.11 -7.15
N PRO A 582 -4.08 26.01 -6.70
CA PRO A 582 -2.79 26.22 -7.35
C PRO A 582 -1.91 25.00 -7.12
N TYR A 583 -1.98 24.04 -8.04
CA TYR A 583 -1.01 22.93 -8.07
C TYR A 583 0.40 23.51 -8.26
N ALA A 584 1.34 23.06 -7.45
CA ALA A 584 2.74 23.42 -7.56
C ALA A 584 3.21 23.24 -9.01
N LEU A 585 3.91 24.23 -9.56
CA LEU A 585 4.47 24.23 -10.92
C LEU A 585 5.27 22.97 -11.30
N ASP A 586 5.68 22.17 -10.33
CA ASP A 586 6.46 20.94 -10.52
C ASP A 586 5.66 19.73 -11.01
N SER A 587 4.32 19.79 -11.06
CA SER A 587 3.49 18.64 -11.44
C SER A 587 3.13 18.58 -12.94
N HIS A 588 3.23 19.68 -13.68
CA HIS A 588 2.83 19.74 -15.09
C HIS A 588 3.95 19.30 -16.02
N HIS A 589 3.64 18.39 -16.95
CA HIS A 589 4.60 17.91 -17.94
C HIS A 589 4.77 18.90 -19.10
N VAL A 590 3.72 19.71 -19.40
CA VAL A 590 3.64 20.62 -20.52
C VAL A 590 2.87 21.86 -20.10
N GLN A 591 3.25 23.02 -20.60
CA GLN A 591 2.62 24.30 -20.34
C GLN A 591 2.32 25.02 -21.65
N LEU A 592 1.08 25.49 -21.84
CA LEU A 592 0.71 26.42 -22.91
C LEU A 592 1.13 27.82 -22.47
N LEU A 593 2.07 28.43 -23.17
CA LEU A 593 2.61 29.75 -22.83
C LEU A 593 1.78 30.88 -23.39
N GLY A 594 1.28 30.72 -24.62
CA GLY A 594 0.56 31.76 -25.31
C GLY A 594 0.15 31.35 -26.71
N ILE A 595 -0.38 32.32 -27.42
CA ILE A 595 -0.83 32.21 -28.79
C ILE A 595 -0.30 33.42 -29.51
N SER A 596 0.47 33.21 -30.58
CA SER A 596 0.90 34.29 -31.47
C SER A 596 -0.07 34.43 -32.64
N GLY A 597 -0.44 35.63 -32.94
CA GLY A 597 -1.44 35.98 -33.95
C GLY A 597 -0.98 35.75 -35.39
N PRO A 598 -1.89 36.00 -36.38
CA PRO A 598 -1.60 35.81 -37.80
C PRO A 598 -0.45 36.73 -38.27
N GLU A 599 0.42 36.17 -39.12
CA GLU A 599 1.47 36.95 -39.79
C GLU A 599 0.84 38.09 -40.59
N GLY A 600 1.02 39.33 -40.15
CA GLY A 600 0.56 40.50 -40.91
C GLY A 600 0.11 41.71 -40.09
N GLU A 601 -0.02 41.64 -38.78
CA GLU A 601 -0.23 42.82 -37.93
C GLU A 601 1.01 43.11 -37.09
N ASP A 602 1.49 44.36 -37.21
CA ASP A 602 2.69 44.85 -36.49
C ASP A 602 2.65 44.53 -34.99
N ASP A 603 3.64 43.82 -34.53
CA ASP A 603 3.88 43.27 -33.18
C ASP A 603 4.03 44.34 -32.07
N SER A 604 3.71 45.61 -32.34
CA SER A 604 4.04 46.73 -31.45
C SER A 604 2.98 47.10 -30.41
N GLN A 605 1.81 46.47 -30.38
CA GLN A 605 0.74 46.79 -29.40
C GLN A 605 -0.12 45.57 -29.04
N LEU A 606 0.42 44.45 -28.70
CA LEU A 606 -0.31 43.44 -27.90
C LEU A 606 -0.21 43.81 -26.42
N ASP A 607 -1.26 44.47 -25.94
CA ASP A 607 -1.43 44.80 -24.53
C ASP A 607 -1.16 43.57 -23.68
N SER A 608 -0.26 43.72 -22.68
CA SER A 608 0.01 42.72 -21.67
C SER A 608 -1.27 42.23 -20.97
N ASP A 609 -2.35 42.97 -21.02
CA ASP A 609 -3.67 42.61 -20.48
C ASP A 609 -4.46 41.63 -21.36
N LYS A 610 -4.23 41.64 -22.70
CA LYS A 610 -4.81 40.61 -23.58
C LYS A 610 -4.14 39.26 -23.39
N ILE A 611 -2.82 39.23 -23.19
CA ILE A 611 -2.07 37.99 -22.88
C ILE A 611 -2.50 37.41 -21.52
N LYS A 612 -2.70 38.26 -20.53
CA LYS A 612 -3.24 37.83 -19.21
C LYS A 612 -4.68 37.32 -19.32
N LYS A 613 -5.54 37.92 -20.15
CA LYS A 613 -6.91 37.45 -20.42
C LYS A 613 -6.93 36.11 -21.14
N ILE A 614 -6.01 35.84 -22.05
CA ILE A 614 -5.86 34.57 -22.76
C ILE A 614 -5.32 33.50 -21.80
N GLN A 615 -4.38 33.84 -20.93
CA GLN A 615 -3.91 32.93 -19.85
C GLN A 615 -4.99 32.62 -18.82
N GLN A 616 -5.92 33.53 -18.57
CA GLN A 616 -7.06 33.34 -17.68
C GLN A 616 -8.24 32.58 -18.31
N SER A 617 -8.34 32.53 -19.67
CA SER A 617 -9.44 31.88 -20.40
C SER A 617 -9.20 30.41 -20.76
N PHE A 618 -8.23 29.75 -20.16
CA PHE A 618 -8.01 28.28 -20.22
C PHE A 618 -8.09 27.66 -21.63
N GLY A 619 -7.35 28.22 -22.58
CA GLY A 619 -7.26 27.65 -23.93
C GLY A 619 -8.48 27.85 -24.80
N LEU A 620 -9.36 28.79 -24.47
CA LEU A 620 -10.44 29.27 -25.35
C LEU A 620 -9.97 30.47 -26.14
N ILE A 621 -10.07 30.36 -27.47
CA ILE A 621 -9.69 31.44 -28.43
C ILE A 621 -10.92 31.78 -29.22
N SER A 622 -11.32 33.06 -29.25
CA SER A 622 -12.36 33.51 -30.16
C SER A 622 -11.80 33.66 -31.60
N VAL A 623 -12.46 33.03 -32.53
CA VAL A 623 -12.13 33.08 -33.94
C VAL A 623 -12.92 34.24 -34.57
N PRO A 624 -12.27 35.12 -35.38
CA PRO A 624 -12.97 36.18 -36.06
C PRO A 624 -14.00 35.61 -37.08
N ILE A 625 -14.95 36.43 -37.49
CA ILE A 625 -15.93 36.04 -38.51
C ILE A 625 -15.19 35.71 -39.81
N LEU A 626 -15.30 34.47 -40.27
CA LEU A 626 -14.71 33.97 -41.50
C LEU A 626 -15.81 33.79 -42.54
N LYS A 627 -15.64 34.40 -43.69
CA LYS A 627 -16.50 34.17 -44.86
C LYS A 627 -16.09 32.90 -45.58
N ASN A 628 -17.03 32.30 -46.32
CA ASN A 628 -16.75 31.15 -47.16
C ASN A 628 -15.51 31.37 -48.05
N GLY A 629 -14.55 30.47 -48.05
CA GLY A 629 -13.27 30.55 -48.74
C GLY A 629 -12.17 31.31 -48.01
N ALA A 630 -12.44 31.91 -46.84
CA ALA A 630 -11.43 32.58 -46.04
C ALA A 630 -10.67 31.60 -45.13
N SER A 631 -9.40 31.92 -44.86
CA SER A 631 -8.56 31.18 -43.94
C SER A 631 -8.10 32.06 -42.77
N TRP A 632 -7.96 31.47 -41.60
CA TRP A 632 -7.39 32.09 -40.41
C TRP A 632 -6.36 31.17 -39.77
N SER A 633 -5.27 31.71 -39.26
CA SER A 633 -4.22 30.90 -38.64
C SER A 633 -3.70 31.55 -37.37
N CYS A 634 -3.33 30.71 -36.43
CA CYS A 634 -2.61 31.09 -35.21
C CYS A 634 -1.53 30.06 -34.89
N LYS A 635 -0.57 30.43 -34.04
CA LYS A 635 0.50 29.53 -33.59
C LYS A 635 0.35 29.35 -32.08
N LEU A 636 0.27 28.11 -31.63
CA LEU A 636 0.26 27.77 -30.20
C LEU A 636 1.69 27.64 -29.73
N GLU A 637 2.04 28.31 -28.64
CA GLU A 637 3.35 28.24 -27.99
C GLU A 637 3.28 27.28 -26.79
N ILE A 638 3.92 26.12 -26.94
CA ILE A 638 3.86 25.05 -25.94
C ILE A 638 5.29 24.74 -25.44
N LYS A 639 5.47 24.69 -24.14
CA LYS A 639 6.74 24.36 -23.51
C LYS A 639 6.66 23.02 -22.80
N TRP A 640 7.60 22.10 -23.10
CA TRP A 640 7.76 20.81 -22.43
C TRP A 640 8.68 20.93 -21.23
N HIS A 641 8.26 20.36 -20.11
CA HIS A 641 9.07 20.24 -18.90
C HIS A 641 9.60 18.81 -18.67
N ARG A 642 8.94 17.81 -19.26
CA ARG A 642 9.34 16.38 -19.17
C ARG A 642 9.22 15.69 -20.53
N PRO A 643 10.07 14.69 -20.85
CA PRO A 643 10.05 13.97 -22.12
C PRO A 643 8.91 12.95 -22.15
N LYS A 644 7.69 13.42 -22.31
CA LYS A 644 6.50 12.59 -22.42
C LYS A 644 5.69 12.98 -23.63
N PRO A 645 5.09 12.01 -24.34
CA PRO A 645 4.15 12.30 -25.42
C PRO A 645 2.86 12.89 -24.85
N ILE A 646 2.30 13.86 -25.56
CA ILE A 646 1.00 14.44 -25.27
C ILE A 646 0.10 14.34 -26.49
N MET A 647 -1.19 14.34 -26.24
CA MET A 647 -2.22 14.49 -27.25
C MET A 647 -2.77 15.90 -27.16
N LEU A 648 -2.58 16.66 -28.22
CA LEU A 648 -3.20 17.98 -28.41
C LEU A 648 -4.56 17.78 -29.06
N TYR A 649 -5.62 18.14 -28.37
CA TYR A 649 -6.96 18.21 -28.93
C TYR A 649 -7.34 19.66 -29.17
N VAL A 650 -7.72 19.93 -30.41
CA VAL A 650 -8.23 21.23 -30.80
C VAL A 650 -9.63 21.05 -31.34
N SER A 651 -10.59 21.75 -30.76
CA SER A 651 -11.97 21.71 -31.18
C SER A 651 -12.46 23.13 -31.52
N LEU A 652 -13.06 23.26 -32.69
CA LEU A 652 -13.72 24.48 -33.12
C LEU A 652 -15.23 24.28 -32.98
N GLY A 653 -15.88 25.12 -32.18
CA GLY A 653 -17.35 25.29 -32.20
C GLY A 653 -17.70 26.56 -32.94
N TYR A 654 -18.58 26.48 -33.91
CA TYR A 654 -19.02 27.65 -34.67
C TYR A 654 -20.49 27.57 -35.07
N THR A 655 -21.10 28.72 -35.37
CA THR A 655 -22.46 28.79 -35.90
C THR A 655 -22.40 29.16 -37.40
N PRO A 656 -23.05 28.39 -38.30
CA PRO A 656 -23.01 28.67 -39.74
C PRO A 656 -23.95 29.79 -40.19
N PHE A 657 -24.84 30.27 -39.31
CA PHE A 657 -25.83 31.29 -39.62
C PHE A 657 -25.82 32.43 -38.60
N SER A 658 -26.09 33.64 -39.04
CA SER A 658 -26.10 34.85 -38.20
C SER A 658 -27.35 35.04 -37.33
N ASN A 659 -28.39 34.21 -37.43
CA ASN A 659 -29.64 34.32 -36.66
C ASN A 659 -29.62 33.51 -35.39
N GLU A 660 -29.69 34.19 -34.23
CA GLU A 660 -29.57 33.66 -32.88
C GLU A 660 -30.72 32.73 -32.41
N LEU A 661 -31.81 32.60 -33.19
CA LEU A 661 -33.04 31.91 -32.70
C LEU A 661 -33.07 30.40 -32.91
N ASN A 662 -32.18 29.82 -33.74
CA ASN A 662 -32.05 28.38 -33.93
C ASN A 662 -30.62 27.96 -34.33
N ALA A 663 -29.59 28.54 -33.74
CA ALA A 663 -28.21 28.32 -34.12
C ALA A 663 -27.72 26.97 -33.59
N GLN A 664 -27.81 25.92 -34.40
CA GLN A 664 -27.04 24.70 -34.17
C GLN A 664 -25.54 25.02 -34.24
N THR A 665 -24.84 24.80 -33.18
CA THR A 665 -23.38 24.86 -33.17
C THR A 665 -22.79 23.63 -33.82
N VAL A 666 -21.96 23.86 -34.87
CA VAL A 666 -21.21 22.78 -35.52
C VAL A 666 -19.84 22.67 -34.88
N HIS A 667 -19.43 21.45 -34.57
CA HIS A 667 -18.13 21.20 -33.96
C HIS A 667 -17.19 20.47 -34.89
N VAL A 668 -15.95 20.95 -34.98
CA VAL A 668 -14.84 20.28 -35.69
C VAL A 668 -13.74 19.94 -34.73
N HIS A 669 -13.32 18.70 -34.68
CA HIS A 669 -12.26 18.25 -33.82
C HIS A 669 -11.06 17.75 -34.61
N LYS A 670 -9.88 18.09 -34.13
CA LYS A 670 -8.61 17.53 -34.62
C LYS A 670 -7.72 17.21 -33.43
N ASN A 671 -7.02 16.11 -33.53
CA ASN A 671 -6.01 15.74 -32.58
C ASN A 671 -4.64 15.60 -33.23
N LEU A 672 -3.61 15.89 -32.48
CA LEU A 672 -2.22 15.74 -32.88
C LEU A 672 -1.42 15.17 -31.72
N GLN A 673 -0.79 14.03 -31.92
CA GLN A 673 0.16 13.49 -30.98
C GLN A 673 1.52 14.15 -31.19
N ILE A 674 2.07 14.73 -30.15
CA ILE A 674 3.38 15.36 -30.16
C ILE A 674 4.27 14.64 -29.17
N GLU A 675 5.39 14.15 -29.65
CA GLU A 675 6.38 13.48 -28.82
C GLU A 675 7.35 14.49 -28.21
N GLY A 676 7.51 14.44 -26.90
CA GLY A 676 8.49 15.23 -26.18
C GLY A 676 9.78 14.44 -25.95
N HIS A 677 10.88 14.96 -26.43
CA HIS A 677 12.20 14.33 -26.31
C HIS A 677 13.12 15.12 -25.39
N THR A 678 13.95 14.43 -24.66
CA THR A 678 15.06 15.06 -23.95
C THR A 678 16.10 15.53 -24.96
N ALA A 679 16.36 16.81 -24.99
CA ALA A 679 17.35 17.37 -25.90
C ALA A 679 18.78 16.93 -25.53
N ILE A 680 19.13 17.12 -24.28
CA ILE A 680 20.48 16.82 -23.79
C ILE A 680 20.36 16.07 -22.47
N LEU A 681 21.09 14.98 -22.38
CA LEU A 681 21.27 14.24 -21.14
C LEU A 681 22.52 14.74 -20.44
N LEU A 682 22.33 15.30 -19.24
CA LEU A 682 23.43 15.68 -18.37
C LEU A 682 23.78 14.51 -17.46
N ASN A 683 25.04 14.12 -17.48
CA ASN A 683 25.59 13.11 -16.56
C ASN A 683 26.75 13.73 -15.81
N HIS A 684 26.98 13.24 -14.62
CA HIS A 684 28.12 13.61 -13.80
C HIS A 684 28.90 12.37 -13.38
N HIS A 685 30.16 12.52 -13.18
CA HIS A 685 31.03 11.43 -12.71
C HIS A 685 32.18 12.01 -11.89
N TYR A 686 32.36 11.49 -10.68
CA TYR A 686 33.50 11.85 -9.84
C TYR A 686 34.64 10.87 -10.07
N LEU A 687 35.82 11.41 -10.35
CA LEU A 687 37.07 10.65 -10.32
C LEU A 687 37.65 10.78 -8.94
N MET A 688 37.42 9.78 -8.12
CA MET A 688 37.89 9.72 -6.74
C MET A 688 39.07 8.78 -6.57
N PRO A 689 39.98 9.04 -5.65
CA PRO A 689 41.12 8.18 -5.38
C PRO A 689 40.72 6.79 -4.82
N PHE A 690 39.54 6.66 -4.23
CA PHE A 690 39.01 5.39 -3.75
C PHE A 690 37.48 5.37 -3.87
N ARG A 691 36.91 4.18 -4.11
CA ARG A 691 35.48 3.92 -4.01
C ARG A 691 35.17 3.36 -2.62
N ARG A 692 34.11 3.86 -2.02
CA ARG A 692 33.54 3.23 -0.83
C ARG A 692 32.55 2.17 -1.30
N ASP A 693 32.94 0.90 -1.16
CA ASP A 693 31.97 -0.17 -1.41
C ASP A 693 30.94 -0.22 -0.29
N PRO A 694 29.66 -0.39 -0.64
CA PRO A 694 28.61 -0.48 0.36
C PRO A 694 28.89 -1.67 1.28
N LEU A 695 28.78 -1.43 2.58
CA LEU A 695 28.68 -2.51 3.56
C LEU A 695 27.60 -3.48 3.09
N LEU A 696 27.95 -4.76 2.88
CA LEU A 696 27.02 -5.83 2.61
C LEU A 696 26.16 -6.11 3.87
N LEU A 697 25.40 -5.13 4.28
CA LEU A 697 24.36 -5.24 5.31
C LEU A 697 23.08 -5.73 4.67
N SER A 698 22.96 -7.03 4.61
CA SER A 698 21.82 -7.81 4.13
C SER A 698 21.81 -8.13 2.63
N LYS A 699 21.90 -9.40 2.34
CA LYS A 699 21.64 -10.03 1.04
C LYS A 699 20.17 -9.87 0.57
N ASN A 700 19.34 -9.08 1.26
CA ASN A 700 17.89 -9.04 1.02
C ASN A 700 17.34 -7.74 0.45
N LYS A 701 18.19 -6.75 0.12
CA LYS A 701 17.75 -5.62 -0.69
C LYS A 701 18.80 -5.40 -1.77
N GLN A 702 18.47 -5.78 -2.99
CA GLN A 702 19.04 -5.17 -4.18
C GLN A 702 18.63 -3.70 -4.18
N ALA A 703 19.32 -2.88 -3.38
CA ALA A 703 19.30 -1.45 -3.58
C ALA A 703 20.01 -1.24 -4.92
N SER A 704 19.31 -0.65 -5.86
CA SER A 704 19.91 -0.15 -7.09
C SER A 704 21.14 0.67 -6.72
N GLU A 705 22.24 0.48 -7.44
CA GLU A 705 23.52 1.18 -7.21
C GLU A 705 23.40 2.72 -7.20
N SER A 706 22.23 3.29 -7.50
CA SER A 706 21.93 4.71 -7.62
C SER A 706 21.59 5.44 -6.32
N ASP A 707 21.35 4.76 -5.22
CA ASP A 707 20.80 5.40 -3.99
C ASP A 707 21.82 5.70 -2.89
N GLN A 708 23.10 5.39 -3.10
CA GLN A 708 24.11 5.73 -2.11
C GLN A 708 24.79 7.06 -2.44
N PRO A 709 24.83 8.02 -1.47
CA PRO A 709 25.53 9.27 -1.67
C PRO A 709 27.03 9.00 -1.90
N GLU A 710 27.59 9.57 -2.96
CA GLU A 710 29.01 9.47 -3.25
C GLU A 710 29.81 10.14 -2.14
N SER A 711 31.00 9.60 -1.82
CA SER A 711 31.82 10.07 -0.73
C SER A 711 33.08 10.76 -1.29
N LEU A 712 33.29 12.01 -0.93
CA LEU A 712 34.49 12.80 -1.29
C LEU A 712 35.51 12.74 -0.15
N PRO A 713 36.82 12.54 -0.42
CA PRO A 713 37.86 12.59 0.59
C PRO A 713 38.10 14.02 1.03
N LEU A 714 38.23 14.20 2.34
CA LEU A 714 38.55 15.48 2.97
C LEU A 714 39.95 16.00 2.55
N ASN A 715 40.06 17.29 2.28
CA ASN A 715 41.30 17.99 1.92
C ASN A 715 42.01 17.46 0.66
N GLN A 716 41.29 16.76 -0.22
CA GLN A 716 41.83 16.32 -1.50
C GLN A 716 41.07 16.95 -2.67
N LYS A 717 41.81 17.23 -3.74
CA LYS A 717 41.17 17.69 -4.98
C LYS A 717 40.61 16.51 -5.73
N ASN A 718 39.32 16.53 -5.93
CA ASN A 718 38.58 15.53 -6.73
C ASN A 718 38.17 16.13 -8.05
N VAL A 719 38.07 15.32 -9.05
CA VAL A 719 37.67 15.74 -10.37
C VAL A 719 36.22 15.37 -10.60
N LEU A 720 35.38 16.37 -10.85
CA LEU A 720 34.01 16.20 -11.29
C LEU A 720 33.97 16.42 -12.81
N ILE A 721 33.58 15.40 -13.53
CA ILE A 721 33.36 15.46 -14.97
C ILE A 721 31.85 15.59 -15.20
N VAL A 722 31.45 16.68 -15.82
CA VAL A 722 30.06 16.88 -16.29
C VAL A 722 30.05 16.64 -17.77
N SER A 723 29.19 15.72 -18.21
CA SER A 723 29.02 15.41 -19.62
C SER A 723 27.61 15.77 -20.10
N ALA A 724 27.51 16.30 -21.29
CA ALA A 724 26.28 16.65 -21.97
C ALA A 724 26.22 15.87 -23.29
N LYS A 725 25.29 14.92 -23.39
CA LYS A 725 25.08 14.09 -24.58
C LYS A 725 23.88 14.58 -25.37
N ASN A 726 24.04 14.81 -26.65
CA ASN A 726 22.94 15.12 -27.55
C ASN A 726 22.11 13.86 -27.81
N CYS A 727 20.88 13.85 -27.34
CA CYS A 727 19.93 12.75 -27.50
C CYS A 727 18.97 12.95 -28.68
N THR A 728 19.15 14.04 -29.44
CA THR A 728 18.29 14.36 -30.58
C THR A 728 18.94 13.95 -31.90
N GLU A 729 18.16 13.91 -32.97
CA GLU A 729 18.63 13.71 -34.32
C GLU A 729 19.14 15.01 -35.00
N LEU A 730 19.02 16.16 -34.31
CA LEU A 730 19.39 17.47 -34.78
C LEU A 730 20.67 17.97 -34.14
N PRO A 731 21.52 18.73 -34.86
CA PRO A 731 22.68 19.37 -34.25
C PRO A 731 22.27 20.45 -33.25
N LEU A 732 22.94 20.53 -32.12
CA LEU A 732 22.70 21.52 -31.09
C LEU A 732 23.94 22.37 -30.85
N ARG A 733 23.77 23.64 -30.48
CA ARG A 733 24.87 24.53 -30.08
C ARG A 733 24.87 24.69 -28.56
N ILE A 734 26.00 24.42 -27.94
CA ILE A 734 26.23 24.63 -26.51
C ILE A 734 26.96 25.96 -26.32
N LYS A 735 26.42 26.82 -25.45
CA LYS A 735 27.05 28.09 -25.05
C LYS A 735 27.97 27.89 -23.84
N SER A 736 27.49 27.28 -22.77
CA SER A 736 28.25 27.09 -21.54
C SER A 736 27.70 25.94 -20.70
N ILE A 737 28.57 25.28 -19.97
CA ILE A 737 28.24 24.42 -18.85
C ILE A 737 28.82 25.05 -17.59
N SER A 738 28.00 25.28 -16.57
CA SER A 738 28.37 25.85 -15.30
C SER A 738 27.71 25.08 -14.15
N ILE A 739 28.25 25.24 -12.96
CA ILE A 739 27.64 24.77 -11.74
C ILE A 739 27.27 26.00 -10.93
N GLU A 740 25.98 26.16 -10.65
CA GLU A 740 25.48 27.14 -9.68
C GLU A 740 25.61 26.51 -8.31
N VAL A 741 26.53 27.03 -7.49
CA VAL A 741 26.83 26.52 -6.16
C VAL A 741 25.77 27.03 -5.17
N GLU A 742 25.32 26.20 -4.23
CA GLU A 742 24.45 26.66 -3.14
C GLU A 742 25.27 27.46 -2.10
N ASP A 743 24.68 28.46 -1.45
CA ASP A 743 25.31 29.40 -0.51
C ASP A 743 26.06 28.68 0.64
N ASP A 744 25.56 27.54 1.09
CA ASP A 744 26.19 26.71 2.12
C ASP A 744 27.46 26.02 1.61
N ALA A 745 27.51 25.67 0.33
CA ALA A 745 28.63 25.00 -0.30
C ALA A 745 29.77 25.98 -0.63
N GLU A 746 29.48 27.25 -0.92
CA GLU A 746 30.51 28.27 -1.18
C GLU A 746 31.47 28.50 0.01
N ARG A 747 30.97 28.27 1.23
CA ARG A 747 31.79 28.46 2.46
C ARG A 747 32.63 27.26 2.81
N THR A 748 32.31 26.09 2.28
CA THR A 748 32.89 24.81 2.74
C THR A 748 33.57 24.02 1.63
N CYS A 749 33.35 24.40 0.39
CA CYS A 749 33.86 23.69 -0.78
C CYS A 749 34.28 24.65 -1.87
N SER A 750 35.44 24.43 -2.42
CA SER A 750 35.90 25.20 -3.58
C SER A 750 35.70 24.41 -4.87
N ILE A 751 34.94 24.97 -5.80
CA ILE A 751 34.70 24.42 -7.13
C ILE A 751 35.46 25.32 -8.13
N GLN A 752 36.49 24.79 -8.77
CA GLN A 752 37.29 25.51 -9.74
C GLN A 752 37.05 24.99 -11.14
N HIS A 753 36.91 25.88 -12.10
CA HIS A 753 36.80 25.53 -13.50
C HIS A 753 38.15 25.14 -14.09
N GLY A 754 38.25 23.99 -14.71
CA GLY A 754 39.49 23.45 -15.28
C GLY A 754 39.94 24.07 -16.61
N THR A 755 39.10 24.86 -17.29
CA THR A 755 39.37 25.41 -18.61
C THR A 755 38.77 26.79 -18.79
N LYS A 756 39.41 27.65 -19.61
CA LYS A 756 38.91 28.96 -20.03
C LYS A 756 37.55 28.82 -20.63
N GLU A 757 36.62 29.77 -20.38
CA GLU A 757 35.33 29.85 -21.02
C GLU A 757 35.49 29.74 -22.55
N LEU A 758 34.64 28.91 -23.15
CA LEU A 758 34.57 28.81 -24.60
C LEU A 758 34.15 30.16 -25.17
N SER A 759 35.04 30.81 -25.88
CA SER A 759 34.80 32.11 -26.53
C SER A 759 33.76 31.96 -27.68
N ASN A 760 33.58 30.75 -28.22
CA ASN A 760 32.58 30.47 -29.27
C ASN A 760 31.71 29.26 -28.86
N PRO A 761 30.36 29.29 -29.15
CA PRO A 761 29.49 28.15 -28.93
C PRO A 761 29.95 26.93 -29.70
N SER A 762 30.10 25.77 -29.02
CA SER A 762 30.46 24.52 -29.69
C SER A 762 29.26 23.84 -30.28
N LEU A 763 29.43 23.30 -31.51
CA LEU A 763 28.45 22.49 -32.19
C LEU A 763 28.50 21.04 -31.64
N LEU A 764 27.34 20.48 -31.26
CA LEU A 764 27.22 19.13 -30.79
C LEU A 764 26.34 18.36 -31.78
N VAL A 765 26.93 17.42 -32.51
CA VAL A 765 26.18 16.60 -33.47
C VAL A 765 25.37 15.50 -32.76
N PRO A 766 24.37 14.88 -33.43
CA PRO A 766 23.58 13.82 -32.82
C PRO A 766 24.43 12.69 -32.24
N GLY A 767 24.14 12.31 -30.99
CA GLY A 767 24.85 11.26 -30.28
C GLY A 767 26.20 11.63 -29.69
N GLU A 768 26.73 12.82 -30.01
CA GLU A 768 28.03 13.31 -29.49
C GLU A 768 27.89 13.73 -28.02
N GLU A 769 29.00 13.60 -27.29
CA GLU A 769 29.09 13.93 -25.87
C GLU A 769 30.16 15.02 -25.64
N PHE A 770 29.74 16.14 -25.09
CA PHE A 770 30.61 17.22 -24.66
C PHE A 770 30.92 17.10 -23.19
N LYS A 771 32.21 17.13 -22.81
CA LYS A 771 32.66 16.97 -21.41
C LYS A 771 33.32 18.23 -20.91
N LYS A 772 32.97 18.65 -19.69
CA LYS A 772 33.65 19.72 -18.97
C LYS A 772 34.08 19.21 -17.60
N VAL A 773 35.30 19.62 -17.20
CA VAL A 773 35.94 19.15 -16.00
C VAL A 773 35.96 20.26 -14.96
N PHE A 774 35.55 19.89 -13.74
CA PHE A 774 35.59 20.77 -12.58
C PHE A 774 36.48 20.13 -11.49
N SER A 775 37.20 20.93 -10.71
CA SER A 775 37.93 20.46 -9.55
C SER A 775 37.16 20.81 -8.29
N VAL A 776 36.85 19.82 -7.49
CA VAL A 776 36.08 19.93 -6.25
C VAL A 776 36.99 19.58 -5.06
N SER A 777 37.10 20.46 -4.09
CA SER A 777 37.82 20.19 -2.82
C SER A 777 37.03 20.74 -1.65
N SER A 778 36.93 19.99 -0.56
CA SER A 778 36.27 20.40 0.67
C SER A 778 37.26 20.25 1.83
N ASP A 779 37.29 21.24 2.75
CA ASP A 779 38.11 21.30 3.94
C ASP A 779 37.35 20.91 5.23
N MET A 780 36.04 20.70 5.16
CA MET A 780 35.20 20.33 6.28
C MET A 780 34.53 18.97 6.09
N ASN A 781 34.50 18.19 7.17
CA ASN A 781 33.80 16.90 7.20
C ASN A 781 32.28 17.14 7.35
N ILE A 782 31.54 17.01 6.26
CA ILE A 782 30.12 17.28 6.19
C ILE A 782 29.40 16.09 5.59
N SER A 783 28.36 15.64 6.24
CA SER A 783 27.41 14.67 5.68
C SER A 783 26.35 15.39 4.86
N LYS A 784 26.04 14.89 3.65
CA LYS A 784 25.04 15.45 2.73
C LYS A 784 25.36 16.90 2.28
N LEU A 785 26.58 17.11 1.81
CA LEU A 785 26.96 18.38 1.17
C LEU A 785 26.23 18.50 -0.17
N LYS A 786 25.50 19.60 -0.33
CA LYS A 786 24.81 19.95 -1.58
C LYS A 786 25.73 20.80 -2.43
N LEU A 787 26.31 20.24 -3.47
CA LEU A 787 27.26 20.95 -4.33
C LEU A 787 26.61 22.02 -5.22
N GLY A 788 25.32 21.88 -5.54
CA GLY A 788 24.62 22.85 -6.38
C GLY A 788 23.91 22.21 -7.60
N THR A 789 23.67 23.05 -8.57
CA THR A 789 22.89 22.70 -9.77
C THR A 789 23.75 22.86 -11.02
N MET A 790 23.82 21.83 -11.86
CA MET A 790 24.43 21.89 -13.18
C MET A 790 23.52 22.69 -14.13
N CYS A 791 24.06 23.71 -14.76
CA CYS A 791 23.37 24.56 -15.70
C CYS A 791 24.02 24.46 -17.08
N LEU A 792 23.23 24.09 -18.07
CA LEU A 792 23.66 23.98 -19.46
C LEU A 792 22.83 24.92 -20.32
N SER A 793 23.49 25.82 -21.05
CA SER A 793 22.83 26.69 -22.01
C SER A 793 23.05 26.17 -23.44
N TRP A 794 21.94 25.88 -24.13
CA TRP A 794 21.97 25.29 -25.48
C TRP A 794 20.85 25.84 -26.37
N ARG A 795 20.97 25.62 -27.68
CA ARG A 795 19.92 25.93 -28.68
C ARG A 795 20.04 25.00 -29.89
N ARG A 796 19.00 24.88 -30.72
CA ARG A 796 19.07 24.18 -32.01
C ARG A 796 19.99 24.92 -33.01
N ASP A 797 20.70 24.17 -33.86
CA ASP A 797 21.41 24.72 -34.98
C ASP A 797 20.55 24.62 -36.26
N LEU A 798 20.05 25.74 -36.72
CA LEU A 798 19.14 25.82 -37.87
C LEU A 798 19.87 25.93 -39.24
N GLY A 799 21.10 25.49 -39.36
CA GLY A 799 21.83 25.54 -40.66
C GLY A 799 21.92 26.93 -41.33
N VAL A 800 22.66 27.00 -42.41
CA VAL A 800 22.97 28.30 -43.08
C VAL A 800 21.80 28.81 -43.96
N GLU A 801 20.86 27.95 -44.31
CA GLU A 801 19.79 28.32 -45.30
C GLU A 801 18.61 29.11 -44.72
N GLU A 802 18.36 29.03 -43.38
CA GLU A 802 17.28 29.79 -42.72
C GLU A 802 17.74 31.13 -42.09
N GLN A 803 19.02 31.49 -42.24
CA GLN A 803 19.53 32.74 -41.66
C GLN A 803 19.18 34.03 -42.44
N SER A 804 18.45 33.91 -43.55
CA SER A 804 18.11 35.08 -44.39
C SER A 804 16.71 35.65 -44.19
N ALA A 805 15.86 35.04 -43.35
CA ALA A 805 14.54 35.58 -43.07
C ALA A 805 14.41 35.87 -41.57
N SER A 806 14.51 37.16 -41.24
CA SER A 806 14.28 37.78 -39.94
C SER A 806 15.22 37.37 -38.75
N THR A 807 15.91 38.35 -38.27
CA THR A 807 16.85 38.39 -37.11
C THR A 807 16.21 38.10 -35.76
N SER A 808 15.37 37.11 -35.60
CA SER A 808 14.98 36.62 -34.27
C SER A 808 15.89 35.44 -33.91
N THR A 809 17.00 35.72 -33.21
CA THR A 809 17.80 34.70 -32.61
C THR A 809 16.96 33.92 -31.61
N LEU A 810 16.76 32.63 -31.89
CA LEU A 810 16.11 31.69 -30.91
C LEU A 810 16.73 31.87 -29.51
N PRO A 811 15.92 32.01 -28.49
CA PRO A 811 16.42 32.18 -27.12
C PRO A 811 17.25 30.96 -26.69
N TRP A 812 18.25 31.20 -25.87
CA TRP A 812 19.03 30.12 -25.27
C TRP A 812 18.17 29.37 -24.25
N VAL A 813 18.07 28.07 -24.39
CA VAL A 813 17.41 27.18 -23.44
C VAL A 813 18.41 26.84 -22.34
N VAL A 814 18.01 26.94 -21.09
CA VAL A 814 18.81 26.54 -19.93
C VAL A 814 18.23 25.28 -19.33
N THR A 815 18.98 24.19 -19.42
CA THR A 815 18.65 22.92 -18.73
C THR A 815 19.37 22.89 -17.39
N LYS A 816 18.61 22.71 -16.33
CA LYS A 816 19.11 22.63 -14.97
C LYS A 816 18.91 21.22 -14.41
N GLN A 817 19.97 20.68 -13.81
CA GLN A 817 19.90 19.39 -13.11
C GLN A 817 20.69 19.49 -11.80
N LYS A 818 20.02 19.16 -10.70
CA LYS A 818 20.64 19.17 -9.38
C LYS A 818 21.66 18.03 -9.26
N LEU A 819 22.85 18.34 -8.73
CA LEU A 819 23.83 17.33 -8.33
C LEU A 819 23.31 16.58 -7.10
N PRO A 820 23.53 15.28 -7.01
CA PRO A 820 23.19 14.53 -5.81
C PRO A 820 24.03 14.99 -4.61
N ASP A 821 23.49 14.80 -3.43
CA ASP A 821 24.19 15.10 -2.19
C ASP A 821 25.41 14.17 -2.05
N VAL A 822 26.57 14.74 -1.63
CA VAL A 822 27.79 13.98 -1.42
C VAL A 822 28.21 14.03 0.04
N ASN A 823 28.83 12.96 0.53
CA ASN A 823 29.41 12.94 1.85
C ASN A 823 30.90 13.28 1.77
N VAL A 824 31.40 14.17 2.63
CA VAL A 824 32.81 14.47 2.75
C VAL A 824 33.35 13.68 3.94
N GLU A 825 34.26 12.76 3.70
CA GLU A 825 34.74 11.84 4.73
C GLU A 825 36.25 11.66 4.65
N LEU A 826 36.86 11.30 5.77
CA LEU A 826 38.22 10.80 5.78
C LEU A 826 38.33 9.48 5.02
N PRO A 827 39.43 9.21 4.29
CA PRO A 827 39.60 7.90 3.65
C PRO A 827 39.53 6.78 4.70
N PRO A 828 38.89 5.63 4.40
CA PRO A 828 38.69 4.56 5.39
C PRO A 828 40.01 4.00 5.94
N MET A 829 41.06 4.03 5.14
CA MET A 829 42.38 3.59 5.52
C MET A 829 43.40 4.63 5.10
N ILE A 830 44.26 4.99 6.01
CA ILE A 830 45.40 5.88 5.75
C ILE A 830 46.65 5.05 5.90
N VAL A 831 47.56 5.15 4.92
CA VAL A 831 48.85 4.50 4.96
C VAL A 831 49.94 5.55 4.92
N SER A 832 50.81 5.52 5.88
CA SER A 832 51.99 6.34 5.91
C SER A 832 53.25 5.46 5.96
N PHE A 833 54.31 5.96 5.32
CA PHE A 833 55.58 5.26 5.24
C PHE A 833 56.62 6.05 6.02
N GLU A 834 57.35 5.37 6.88
CA GLU A 834 58.42 5.95 7.64
C GLU A 834 59.74 5.23 7.30
N CYS A 835 60.66 5.91 6.73
CA CYS A 835 62.01 5.40 6.47
C CYS A 835 63.03 6.47 6.84
N PRO A 836 64.25 6.12 7.16
CA PRO A 836 65.30 7.08 7.37
C PRO A 836 65.55 7.89 6.09
N PRO A 837 66.01 9.14 6.19
CA PRO A 837 66.19 10.00 5.01
C PRO A 837 67.32 9.53 4.07
N TYR A 838 68.19 8.66 4.55
CA TYR A 838 69.24 7.99 3.76
C TYR A 838 69.56 6.61 4.37
N ALA A 839 70.15 5.75 3.56
CA ALA A 839 70.67 4.45 3.97
C ALA A 839 72.11 4.25 3.39
N VAL A 840 72.79 3.22 3.85
CA VAL A 840 74.14 2.85 3.39
C VAL A 840 74.10 1.41 2.89
N VAL A 841 74.76 1.12 1.75
CA VAL A 841 74.84 -0.22 1.17
C VAL A 841 75.40 -1.19 2.21
N GLY A 842 74.68 -2.27 2.44
CA GLY A 842 75.01 -3.34 3.39
C GLY A 842 74.60 -3.08 4.84
N ASP A 843 74.20 -1.87 5.22
CA ASP A 843 73.70 -1.57 6.57
C ASP A 843 72.15 -1.71 6.66
N PRO A 844 71.66 -2.48 7.61
CA PRO A 844 70.21 -2.63 7.75
C PRO A 844 69.55 -1.37 8.32
N PHE A 845 68.44 -0.94 7.74
CA PHE A 845 67.60 0.12 8.26
C PHE A 845 66.15 -0.34 8.44
N THR A 846 65.42 0.37 9.26
CA THR A 846 64.00 0.02 9.55
C THR A 846 63.10 0.82 8.61
N TYR A 847 62.17 0.11 7.97
CA TYR A 847 61.10 0.63 7.15
C TYR A 847 59.79 0.29 7.81
N ASN A 848 59.10 1.32 8.30
CA ASN A 848 57.82 1.18 8.95
C ASN A 848 56.69 1.61 8.03
N ILE A 849 55.70 0.77 7.95
CA ILE A 849 54.44 1.02 7.23
C ILE A 849 53.37 1.12 8.29
N ARG A 850 52.82 2.31 8.50
CA ARG A 850 51.76 2.57 9.44
C ARG A 850 50.44 2.58 8.72
N ILE A 851 49.52 1.67 9.09
CA ILE A 851 48.19 1.49 8.54
C ILE A 851 47.21 1.93 9.60
N SER A 852 46.49 3.05 9.35
CA SER A 852 45.53 3.62 10.27
C SER A 852 44.10 3.36 9.77
N ASN A 853 43.28 2.74 10.60
CA ASN A 853 41.86 2.46 10.30
C ASN A 853 41.00 3.64 10.79
N GLN A 854 40.46 4.40 9.87
CA GLN A 854 39.60 5.56 10.16
C GLN A 854 38.12 5.17 10.37
N THR A 855 37.76 3.89 10.14
CA THR A 855 36.40 3.42 10.27
C THR A 855 36.05 3.00 11.71
N GLN A 856 34.76 2.85 11.97
CA GLN A 856 34.24 2.32 13.25
C GLN A 856 34.20 0.77 13.29
N LEU A 857 34.74 0.11 12.28
CA LEU A 857 34.64 -1.34 12.12
C LEU A 857 36.03 -1.98 12.10
N LEU A 858 36.14 -3.19 12.63
CA LEU A 858 37.32 -4.03 12.48
C LEU A 858 37.57 -4.28 10.99
N GLN A 859 38.79 -3.98 10.54
CA GLN A 859 39.21 -4.20 9.15
C GLN A 859 40.15 -5.39 9.06
N GLU A 860 39.78 -6.35 8.22
CA GLU A 860 40.65 -7.43 7.79
C GLU A 860 41.30 -7.02 6.46
N ILE A 861 42.63 -6.91 6.49
CA ILE A 861 43.41 -6.40 5.38
C ILE A 861 44.44 -7.46 4.97
N LYS A 862 44.35 -7.89 3.73
CA LYS A 862 45.39 -8.66 3.08
C LYS A 862 46.37 -7.69 2.46
N TYR A 863 47.63 -7.78 2.85
CA TYR A 863 48.68 -6.96 2.24
C TYR A 863 49.70 -7.82 1.51
N SER A 864 50.30 -7.26 0.51
CA SER A 864 51.41 -7.84 -0.24
C SER A 864 52.45 -6.75 -0.49
N LEU A 865 53.66 -6.99 -0.05
CA LEU A 865 54.81 -6.14 -0.30
C LEU A 865 55.60 -6.71 -1.46
N ALA A 866 55.73 -5.94 -2.53
CA ALA A 866 56.44 -6.38 -3.73
C ALA A 866 57.97 -6.41 -3.46
N ASP A 867 58.61 -7.42 -3.98
CA ASP A 867 60.10 -7.51 -3.92
C ASP A 867 60.73 -6.34 -4.67
N ALA A 868 61.68 -5.68 -4.01
CA ALA A 868 62.48 -4.65 -4.64
C ALA A 868 63.88 -5.19 -4.87
N GLN A 869 64.34 -5.23 -6.13
CA GLN A 869 65.63 -5.79 -6.52
C GLN A 869 66.83 -5.11 -5.84
N SER A 870 66.66 -3.88 -5.35
CA SER A 870 67.67 -3.08 -4.69
C SER A 870 67.80 -3.34 -3.20
N PHE A 871 66.90 -4.15 -2.60
CA PHE A 871 66.87 -4.39 -1.15
C PHE A 871 66.69 -5.85 -0.83
N VAL A 872 67.34 -6.33 0.21
CA VAL A 872 66.93 -7.58 0.90
C VAL A 872 66.03 -7.19 2.02
N LEU A 873 64.85 -7.82 2.01
CA LEU A 873 63.78 -7.56 2.97
C LEU A 873 63.72 -8.69 3.99
N SER A 874 63.60 -8.35 5.28
CA SER A 874 63.40 -9.28 6.37
C SER A 874 61.95 -9.11 6.90
N GLY A 875 61.13 -10.16 6.83
CA GLY A 875 59.73 -10.15 7.28
C GLY A 875 58.80 -10.89 6.34
N TYR A 876 57.52 -10.95 6.66
CA TYR A 876 56.48 -11.58 5.82
C TYR A 876 56.14 -10.64 4.68
N HIS A 877 56.25 -11.14 3.47
CA HIS A 877 55.90 -10.40 2.23
C HIS A 877 54.39 -10.31 2.02
N ASN A 878 53.66 -11.31 2.48
CA ASN A 878 52.21 -11.40 2.34
C ASN A 878 51.61 -11.91 3.66
N ASP A 879 50.61 -11.21 4.18
CA ASP A 879 49.87 -11.67 5.36
C ASP A 879 48.51 -10.99 5.43
N THR A 880 47.69 -11.44 6.38
CA THR A 880 46.38 -10.87 6.69
C THR A 880 46.44 -10.28 8.10
N ILE A 881 46.21 -8.97 8.22
CA ILE A 881 46.21 -8.25 9.49
C ILE A 881 44.79 -7.80 9.83
N TYR A 882 44.53 -7.68 11.12
CA TYR A 882 43.31 -7.16 11.67
C TYR A 882 43.57 -5.84 12.36
N VAL A 883 42.99 -4.75 11.81
CA VAL A 883 43.16 -3.41 12.36
C VAL A 883 41.89 -3.00 13.09
N LEU A 884 42.01 -2.75 14.40
CA LEU A 884 40.87 -2.36 15.23
C LEU A 884 40.29 -1.01 14.81
N PRO A 885 39.00 -0.74 15.15
CA PRO A 885 38.39 0.56 14.89
C PRO A 885 39.22 1.72 15.46
N LYS A 886 39.42 2.78 14.66
CA LYS A 886 40.13 3.98 15.06
C LYS A 886 41.54 3.73 15.63
N SER A 887 42.19 2.65 15.26
CA SER A 887 43.53 2.26 15.69
C SER A 887 44.50 2.18 14.53
N GLU A 888 45.77 2.03 14.88
CA GLU A 888 46.87 1.91 13.93
C GLU A 888 47.57 0.56 14.09
N HIS A 889 48.00 0.00 12.97
CA HIS A 889 48.86 -1.18 12.92
C HIS A 889 50.16 -0.81 12.19
N ILE A 890 51.29 -1.15 12.79
CA ILE A 890 52.62 -0.83 12.26
C ILE A 890 53.29 -2.12 11.78
N LEU A 891 53.56 -2.19 10.48
CA LEU A 891 54.37 -3.24 9.88
C LEU A 891 55.84 -2.71 9.85
N SER A 892 56.69 -3.40 10.55
CA SER A 892 58.13 -3.01 10.66
C SER A 892 58.99 -4.02 9.92
N TYR A 893 59.72 -3.54 8.93
CA TYR A 893 60.65 -4.33 8.13
C TYR A 893 62.07 -3.84 8.30
N LYS A 894 63.03 -4.78 8.25
CA LYS A 894 64.42 -4.43 8.10
C LYS A 894 64.84 -4.61 6.65
N LEU A 895 65.28 -3.55 6.04
CA LEU A 895 65.79 -3.50 4.68
C LEU A 895 67.29 -3.36 4.66
N VAL A 896 67.96 -4.19 3.86
CA VAL A 896 69.42 -4.07 3.59
C VAL A 896 69.59 -3.65 2.13
N PRO A 897 70.09 -2.43 1.86
CA PRO A 897 70.27 -1.98 0.49
C PRO A 897 71.46 -2.69 -0.17
N LEU A 898 71.26 -3.11 -1.40
CA LEU A 898 72.29 -3.81 -2.21
C LEU A 898 72.97 -2.87 -3.21
N VAL A 899 72.30 -1.80 -3.59
CA VAL A 899 72.74 -0.89 -4.65
C VAL A 899 72.71 0.55 -4.15
N SER A 900 73.72 1.33 -4.46
CA SER A 900 73.82 2.79 -4.11
C SER A 900 72.96 3.65 -5.07
N GLY A 901 72.62 4.87 -4.64
CA GLY A 901 71.88 5.86 -5.40
C GLY A 901 70.43 5.97 -4.95
N MET A 902 69.56 6.62 -5.74
CA MET A 902 68.16 6.73 -5.46
C MET A 902 67.49 5.39 -5.73
N GLN A 903 67.04 4.72 -4.70
CA GLN A 903 66.37 3.41 -4.81
C GLN A 903 64.91 3.50 -4.40
N GLN A 904 64.06 2.84 -5.20
CA GLN A 904 62.63 2.75 -4.89
C GLN A 904 62.41 1.71 -3.82
N LEU A 905 61.71 2.10 -2.76
CA LEU A 905 61.27 1.19 -1.70
C LEU A 905 60.21 0.18 -2.20
N PRO A 906 60.11 -0.98 -1.54
CA PRO A 906 59.11 -1.98 -1.91
C PRO A 906 57.70 -1.39 -1.95
N LYS A 907 56.92 -1.68 -3.01
CA LYS A 907 55.56 -1.21 -3.15
C LYS A 907 54.60 -2.09 -2.34
N LEU A 908 53.79 -1.42 -1.53
CA LEU A 908 52.73 -2.09 -0.80
C LEU A 908 51.43 -2.14 -1.64
N SER A 909 50.84 -3.31 -1.76
CA SER A 909 49.47 -3.48 -2.22
C SER A 909 48.62 -4.02 -1.06
N MET A 910 47.45 -3.43 -0.86
CA MET A 910 46.54 -3.84 0.19
C MET A 910 45.17 -4.07 -0.38
N THR A 911 44.47 -5.08 0.16
CA THR A 911 43.10 -5.36 -0.19
C THR A 911 42.31 -5.55 1.10
N SER A 912 41.25 -4.79 1.26
CA SER A 912 40.29 -5.06 2.33
C SER A 912 39.46 -6.28 1.96
N VAL A 913 39.47 -7.30 2.81
CA VAL A 913 38.70 -8.52 2.61
C VAL A 913 37.20 -8.22 2.69
N ARG A 914 36.83 -7.34 3.61
CA ARG A 914 35.44 -6.95 3.84
C ARG A 914 34.80 -6.24 2.66
N TYR A 915 35.56 -5.35 2.02
CA TYR A 915 35.05 -4.53 0.91
C TYR A 915 35.46 -5.03 -0.45
N SER A 916 36.29 -6.07 -0.52
CA SER A 916 36.93 -6.55 -1.77
C SER A 916 37.60 -5.44 -2.58
N ALA A 917 38.02 -4.38 -1.87
CA ALA A 917 38.57 -3.15 -2.45
C ALA A 917 40.08 -3.13 -2.29
N ALA A 918 40.79 -2.83 -3.38
CA ALA A 918 42.24 -2.61 -3.37
C ALA A 918 42.53 -1.16 -3.00
N TYR A 919 43.40 -0.97 -2.01
CA TYR A 919 43.91 0.34 -1.60
C TYR A 919 45.30 0.53 -2.14
N GLN A 920 45.49 1.59 -2.89
CA GLN A 920 46.81 2.03 -3.29
C GLN A 920 47.19 3.28 -2.47
N PRO A 921 48.33 3.29 -1.79
CA PRO A 921 48.76 4.47 -1.07
C PRO A 921 48.95 5.66 -2.01
N SER A 922 48.35 6.80 -1.68
CA SER A 922 48.54 8.02 -2.47
C SER A 922 49.99 8.42 -2.50
N ASN A 923 50.49 8.63 -3.68
CA ASN A 923 51.84 9.06 -4.13
C ASN A 923 52.67 9.82 -3.13
N SER A 924 53.30 9.18 -2.17
CA SER A 924 54.55 9.62 -1.62
C SER A 924 55.66 8.96 -2.41
N SER A 925 56.67 9.72 -2.81
CA SER A 925 57.84 9.20 -3.48
C SER A 925 58.55 8.21 -2.54
N ASN A 926 58.19 6.93 -2.66
CA ASN A 926 58.75 5.86 -1.89
C ASN A 926 60.18 5.58 -2.39
N SER A 927 61.08 6.52 -2.23
CA SER A 927 62.46 6.35 -2.61
C SER A 927 63.39 6.82 -1.46
N VAL A 928 64.45 6.11 -1.26
CA VAL A 928 65.49 6.45 -0.28
C VAL A 928 66.81 6.59 -1.00
N PHE A 929 67.63 7.57 -0.61
CA PHE A 929 68.97 7.71 -1.13
C PHE A 929 69.89 6.78 -0.37
N VAL A 930 70.57 5.87 -1.12
CA VAL A 930 71.48 4.89 -0.55
C VAL A 930 72.98 5.35 -0.84
N PHE A 931 73.67 5.60 0.20
CA PHE A 931 75.15 5.91 0.08
C PHE A 931 75.93 4.59 -0.21
N PRO A 932 77.05 4.66 -0.93
CA PRO A 932 77.94 3.53 -1.09
C PRO A 932 78.54 3.10 0.25
N SER A 933 78.84 1.80 0.44
CA SER A 933 79.44 1.27 1.67
C SER A 933 80.73 1.98 1.98
N LYS A 934 80.95 2.27 3.27
CA LYS A 934 82.23 2.80 3.69
C LYS A 934 83.29 1.82 3.30
N PRO A 935 84.43 2.29 2.68
CA PRO A 935 85.55 1.45 2.33
C PRO A 935 86.18 0.86 3.61
N HIS A 936 86.14 -0.48 3.74
CA HIS A 936 86.84 -1.15 4.79
C HIS A 936 88.31 -1.19 4.37
N PHE A 937 89.14 -0.31 4.93
CA PHE A 937 90.58 -0.41 4.89
C PHE A 937 91.00 -1.52 5.83
N LYS A 938 91.40 -2.69 5.36
CA LYS A 938 92.15 -3.67 6.11
C LYS A 938 93.54 -3.02 6.37
N ALA A 939 93.73 -2.48 7.58
CA ALA A 939 95.08 -2.11 8.03
C ALA A 939 95.85 -3.40 8.21
N THR A 940 96.80 -3.65 7.30
CA THR A 940 97.88 -4.58 7.55
C THR A 940 98.72 -4.09 8.66
N VAL A 941 98.50 -4.63 9.88
CA VAL A 941 99.29 -4.34 11.04
C VAL A 941 100.67 -4.97 10.76
N SER A 942 101.67 -4.14 10.42
CA SER A 942 103.09 -4.46 10.65
C SER A 942 103.37 -4.22 12.16
N THR A 943 103.70 -5.35 12.82
CA THR A 943 104.20 -5.37 14.15
C THR A 943 105.35 -4.46 14.33
N ASN A 944 105.21 -3.36 15.12
CA ASN A 944 106.26 -2.93 16.06
C ASN A 944 105.76 -1.88 17.06
N SER A 945 105.87 -2.27 18.28
CA SER A 945 106.19 -1.54 19.51
C SER A 945 105.28 -0.35 19.99
N ARG A 946 104.71 -0.69 21.09
CA ARG A 946 104.74 0.02 22.37
C ARG A 946 104.03 1.35 22.56
N VAL A 947 103.31 1.35 23.61
CA VAL A 947 103.24 2.34 24.73
C VAL A 947 101.90 3.14 24.82
N GLU A 948 101.21 2.76 25.86
CA GLU A 948 100.42 3.52 26.87
C GLU A 948 99.36 4.49 26.45
N SER A 949 98.20 4.13 26.92
CA SER A 949 97.49 4.65 28.11
C SER A 949 96.52 5.82 27.88
N VAL A 950 95.42 5.69 28.58
CA VAL A 950 94.53 6.63 29.27
C VAL A 950 93.37 7.19 28.46
N ALA A 951 92.25 6.62 28.80
CA ALA A 951 91.10 7.05 29.59
C ALA A 951 90.17 8.10 28.96
N ASN A 952 88.92 7.75 29.13
CA ASN A 952 87.72 8.59 29.40
C ASN A 952 87.23 9.47 28.25
N GLU A 953 86.00 9.42 27.88
CA GLU A 953 84.58 9.29 28.38
C GLU A 953 83.66 8.80 27.31
#